data_2a2efa10d438751b63f62a8c154bc01a
#
_entry.id   2a2efa10d438751b63f62a8c154bc01a
#
_cell.length_a   1.000
_cell.length_b   1.000
_cell.length_c   1.000
_cell.angle_alpha   90.00
_cell.angle_beta   90.00
_cell.angle_gamma   90.00
#
_symmetry.space_group_name_H-M   'P 1'
#
loop_
_entity.id
_entity.type
_entity.pdbx_description
1 polymer ?
#
loop_
_entity_poly.entity_id
_entity_poly.type
_entity_poly.pdbx_seq_one_letter_code
_entity_poly.pdbx_strand_id
1 'polypeptide(L)'
;MADFGKFYLDKEKDIIVQLELTDGGMRYLVRTPNHAKGNLITNLARVCSLPLSRGDDGLKVIRGEVPCYSDERNREVYVLRLADTKVANIYPDGTIERKAYIPAISKTLMSQTKDYRLDVKKTLVKTYIRREYKFRTDLHTHMNANLDADLLIALGIFHQIRYPLYYIRKLRLRCTEEQKRQLEEQRKQVAKRYENSGLSGKYLLRKIDDNTTINFAALILQNLENAPYNLPRIRASLSILKDGQAVFTNLEKVYLYRYVFTKGQPSGQRIRLDGWQNIPDSDIIQFIGRMREDRRNPAYNNLSLFQNKLLWIARSMQRRGVVYAEISDTTLVKKNAAAHMLREVHELMPKVTAETGVTLRFLAAIRRIPLTIIRDKAATQEDIQGQLRVIRAIAADPYVADSDIIGEEINDIRDLREVLRALAAIAGENKGFVIRIHAGENDSLRDNVANSLACVREALAKGQKMPPLRIGHGLYTANLHSQKGQQLIKELRESGAVLEFQLTSNVRLNNLTSLKNHPLRQYLRGGVACVQGTDGGALYGTDSIDEQLALERLLDLSYEEMCRMRAAEDRVLKESMKIFAAKQKRFEKHTDGREIEAYWQKKIDRQASDGTDSEIAPQKCDSASCLKEQIRVIPADKVPVILLGGSFNSSSHATRIKQPLRELLAELVGRLDPKEVCFVLGSRLTGYERELLRLAKDKFEIFAIVPTRMTPAELNRVRQSGVGVRVSIEPTRMGLYKSFAYEIFKRRPSVVIALDGNSAGANTIQEAKNGKREARIFVYRHARVLSAKAQAIQGYVSFIENKEDADIILASVNRVRDAMRFENHPNKA
;
A
#
# COMPACT_ATOMS: atom_id res chain seq x y z
N MET A 1 -34.41 -19.47 -10.96
CA MET A 1 -33.39 -18.63 -10.27
C MET A 1 -32.89 -19.43 -9.08
N ALA A 2 -31.60 -19.73 -9.01
CA ALA A 2 -31.02 -20.43 -7.89
C ALA A 2 -30.67 -19.41 -6.78
N ASP A 3 -31.10 -19.66 -5.54
CA ASP A 3 -30.69 -18.89 -4.38
C ASP A 3 -29.19 -19.14 -4.15
N PHE A 4 -28.37 -18.13 -4.40
CA PHE A 4 -26.92 -18.22 -4.29
C PHE A 4 -26.44 -17.97 -2.85
N GLY A 5 -27.28 -17.38 -2.02
CA GLY A 5 -26.99 -17.12 -0.63
C GLY A 5 -27.52 -15.78 -0.14
N LYS A 6 -27.41 -15.60 1.16
CA LYS A 6 -27.85 -14.36 1.82
C LYS A 6 -26.90 -14.00 2.96
N PHE A 7 -26.79 -12.72 3.25
CA PHE A 7 -26.05 -12.23 4.41
C PHE A 7 -26.67 -10.93 4.95
N TYR A 8 -26.42 -10.65 6.23
CA TYR A 8 -26.84 -9.38 6.81
C TYR A 8 -25.94 -8.24 6.33
N LEU A 9 -26.54 -7.22 5.72
CA LEU A 9 -25.89 -5.95 5.46
C LEU A 9 -25.71 -5.17 6.78
N ASP A 10 -26.79 -5.14 7.57
CA ASP A 10 -26.81 -4.54 8.91
C ASP A 10 -27.65 -5.46 9.82
N LYS A 11 -26.99 -6.16 10.72
CA LYS A 11 -27.66 -7.12 11.61
C LYS A 11 -28.54 -6.43 12.65
N GLU A 12 -28.15 -5.25 13.14
CA GLU A 12 -28.91 -4.51 14.16
C GLU A 12 -30.22 -3.96 13.56
N LYS A 13 -30.17 -3.55 12.31
CA LYS A 13 -31.32 -3.03 11.57
C LYS A 13 -32.08 -4.09 10.80
N ASP A 14 -31.59 -5.33 10.84
CA ASP A 14 -32.23 -6.45 10.16
C ASP A 14 -32.32 -6.26 8.63
N ILE A 15 -31.27 -5.72 8.04
CA ILE A 15 -31.17 -5.53 6.60
C ILE A 15 -30.36 -6.68 5.99
N ILE A 16 -31.00 -7.40 5.08
CA ILE A 16 -30.43 -8.60 4.43
C ILE A 16 -30.17 -8.31 2.95
N VAL A 17 -29.06 -8.78 2.45
CA VAL A 17 -28.76 -8.95 1.03
C VAL A 17 -28.99 -10.41 0.67
N GLN A 18 -29.82 -10.64 -0.31
CA GLN A 18 -30.04 -11.93 -0.96
C GLN A 18 -29.43 -11.89 -2.37
N LEU A 19 -28.74 -12.95 -2.75
CA LEU A 19 -28.06 -13.09 -4.03
C LEU A 19 -28.75 -14.17 -4.86
N GLU A 20 -28.99 -13.88 -6.12
CA GLU A 20 -29.63 -14.78 -7.06
C GLU A 20 -28.76 -14.94 -8.31
N LEU A 21 -28.44 -16.16 -8.66
CA LEU A 21 -27.77 -16.47 -9.91
C LEU A 21 -28.81 -16.64 -11.01
N THR A 22 -28.62 -15.96 -12.13
CA THR A 22 -29.45 -16.03 -13.32
C THR A 22 -28.61 -16.41 -14.55
N ASP A 23 -29.24 -16.81 -15.62
CA ASP A 23 -28.55 -17.14 -16.88
C ASP A 23 -27.74 -15.97 -17.46
N GLY A 24 -28.06 -14.74 -17.07
CA GLY A 24 -27.36 -13.53 -17.51
C GLY A 24 -26.36 -12.97 -16.49
N GLY A 25 -26.12 -13.64 -15.35
CA GLY A 25 -25.22 -13.17 -14.30
C GLY A 25 -25.84 -13.23 -12.91
N MET A 26 -25.31 -12.45 -12.00
CA MET A 26 -25.76 -12.41 -10.59
C MET A 26 -26.57 -11.16 -10.32
N ARG A 27 -27.67 -11.32 -9.58
CA ARG A 27 -28.50 -10.24 -9.08
C ARG A 27 -28.49 -10.19 -7.57
N TYR A 28 -28.75 -9.04 -7.02
CA TYR A 28 -28.94 -8.86 -5.58
C TYR A 28 -30.28 -8.22 -5.26
N LEU A 29 -30.77 -8.56 -4.09
CA LEU A 29 -31.98 -8.01 -3.49
C LEU A 29 -31.66 -7.58 -2.05
N VAL A 30 -31.85 -6.30 -1.74
CA VAL A 30 -31.71 -5.80 -0.36
C VAL A 30 -33.11 -5.61 0.20
N ARG A 31 -33.39 -6.25 1.32
CA ARG A 31 -34.67 -6.19 2.00
C ARG A 31 -34.54 -6.27 3.52
N THR A 32 -35.61 -5.98 4.21
CA THR A 32 -35.81 -6.34 5.62
C THR A 32 -37.02 -7.26 5.75
N PRO A 33 -36.92 -8.37 6.49
CA PRO A 33 -38.06 -9.25 6.76
C PRO A 33 -39.10 -8.60 7.72
N ASN A 34 -38.74 -7.51 8.40
CA ASN A 34 -39.57 -6.83 9.35
C ASN A 34 -40.37 -5.70 8.69
N HIS A 35 -41.70 -5.89 8.54
CA HIS A 35 -42.61 -4.91 7.95
C HIS A 35 -42.53 -3.54 8.64
N ALA A 36 -42.38 -3.49 9.96
CA ALA A 36 -42.26 -2.24 10.71
C ALA A 36 -41.01 -1.44 10.38
N LYS A 37 -39.98 -2.09 9.81
CA LYS A 37 -38.70 -1.49 9.43
C LYS A 37 -38.59 -1.13 7.94
N GLY A 38 -39.69 -1.26 7.18
CA GLY A 38 -39.71 -0.97 5.72
C GLY A 38 -39.20 0.42 5.32
N ASN A 39 -39.31 1.40 6.22
CA ASN A 39 -38.78 2.74 6.02
C ASN A 39 -37.22 2.77 5.96
N LEU A 40 -36.53 1.80 6.56
CA LEU A 40 -35.07 1.70 6.49
C LEU A 40 -34.63 1.39 5.06
N ILE A 41 -35.35 0.55 4.34
CA ILE A 41 -35.04 0.25 2.92
C ILE A 41 -35.30 1.48 2.05
N THR A 42 -36.39 2.22 2.30
CA THR A 42 -36.64 3.49 1.60
C THR A 42 -35.52 4.51 1.85
N ASN A 43 -35.07 4.63 3.08
CA ASN A 43 -33.97 5.52 3.43
C ASN A 43 -32.63 5.04 2.80
N LEU A 44 -32.37 3.74 2.82
CA LEU A 44 -31.19 3.16 2.18
C LEU A 44 -31.20 3.40 0.66
N ALA A 45 -32.35 3.15 0.00
CA ALA A 45 -32.51 3.41 -1.43
C ALA A 45 -32.26 4.88 -1.78
N ARG A 46 -32.88 5.79 -1.04
CA ARG A 46 -32.66 7.24 -1.20
C ARG A 46 -31.21 7.62 -0.95
N VAL A 47 -30.66 7.08 0.12
CA VAL A 47 -29.27 7.28 0.54
C VAL A 47 -28.31 6.72 -0.51
N CYS A 48 -28.50 5.60 -1.15
CA CYS A 48 -27.63 5.02 -2.18
C CYS A 48 -28.01 5.42 -3.62
N SER A 49 -29.00 6.30 -3.81
CA SER A 49 -29.54 6.66 -5.13
C SER A 49 -29.90 5.43 -5.97
N LEU A 50 -30.42 4.39 -5.31
CA LEU A 50 -30.80 3.14 -5.94
C LEU A 50 -32.33 3.10 -6.17
N PRO A 51 -32.78 2.44 -7.23
CA PRO A 51 -34.20 2.30 -7.49
C PRO A 51 -34.88 1.46 -6.42
N LEU A 52 -35.99 1.96 -5.92
CA LEU A 52 -36.85 1.25 -4.98
C LEU A 52 -37.93 0.50 -5.76
N SER A 53 -38.12 -0.77 -5.48
CA SER A 53 -39.16 -1.62 -6.07
C SER A 53 -39.96 -2.33 -4.96
N ARG A 54 -40.97 -3.10 -5.34
CA ARG A 54 -41.70 -4.01 -4.45
C ARG A 54 -41.28 -5.45 -4.71
N GLY A 55 -41.06 -6.21 -3.68
CA GLY A 55 -40.87 -7.65 -3.71
C GLY A 55 -42.20 -8.40 -3.93
N ASP A 56 -42.13 -9.67 -4.16
CA ASP A 56 -43.29 -10.54 -4.36
C ASP A 56 -44.16 -10.63 -3.11
N ASP A 57 -43.57 -10.36 -1.94
CA ASP A 57 -44.23 -10.21 -0.63
C ASP A 57 -44.82 -8.81 -0.39
N GLY A 58 -44.81 -7.93 -1.40
CA GLY A 58 -45.30 -6.55 -1.31
C GLY A 58 -44.37 -5.60 -0.53
N LEU A 59 -43.29 -6.07 0.06
CA LEU A 59 -42.35 -5.26 0.80
C LEU A 59 -41.47 -4.41 -0.13
N LYS A 60 -40.99 -3.29 0.38
CA LYS A 60 -40.06 -2.44 -0.33
C LYS A 60 -38.67 -3.12 -0.39
N VAL A 61 -38.11 -3.19 -1.58
CA VAL A 61 -36.84 -3.82 -1.85
C VAL A 61 -35.96 -2.96 -2.79
N ILE A 62 -34.66 -3.12 -2.69
CA ILE A 62 -33.69 -2.57 -3.66
C ILE A 62 -33.18 -3.76 -4.46
N ARG A 63 -33.22 -3.67 -5.78
CA ARG A 63 -32.72 -4.70 -6.71
C ARG A 63 -31.65 -4.11 -7.60
N GLY A 64 -30.70 -4.94 -7.98
CA GLY A 64 -29.66 -4.57 -8.94
C GLY A 64 -28.86 -5.77 -9.42
N GLU A 65 -27.99 -5.52 -10.37
CA GLU A 65 -27.08 -6.52 -10.90
C GLU A 65 -25.72 -6.42 -10.21
N VAL A 66 -25.07 -7.57 -10.04
CA VAL A 66 -23.73 -7.66 -9.50
C VAL A 66 -22.75 -7.84 -10.66
N PRO A 67 -21.96 -6.83 -11.01
CA PRO A 67 -21.01 -6.96 -12.11
C PRO A 67 -19.97 -8.05 -11.84
N CYS A 68 -19.65 -8.84 -12.88
CA CYS A 68 -18.61 -9.85 -12.85
C CYS A 68 -17.29 -9.28 -13.34
N TYR A 69 -16.21 -9.59 -12.65
CA TYR A 69 -14.85 -9.16 -12.95
C TYR A 69 -13.88 -10.32 -12.85
N SER A 70 -12.65 -10.12 -13.29
CA SER A 70 -11.54 -11.02 -12.97
C SER A 70 -10.72 -10.46 -11.83
N ASP A 71 -10.46 -11.27 -10.81
CA ASP A 71 -9.57 -10.89 -9.70
C ASP A 71 -8.08 -10.96 -10.11
N GLU A 72 -7.20 -10.67 -9.18
CA GLU A 72 -5.73 -10.71 -9.39
C GLU A 72 -5.21 -12.09 -9.85
N ARG A 73 -6.01 -13.12 -9.67
CA ARG A 73 -5.70 -14.51 -10.03
C ARG A 73 -6.42 -14.96 -11.31
N ASN A 74 -7.06 -14.03 -12.04
CA ASN A 74 -7.92 -14.32 -13.20
C ASN A 74 -9.11 -15.23 -12.88
N ARG A 75 -9.59 -15.24 -11.63
CA ARG A 75 -10.83 -15.91 -11.28
C ARG A 75 -12.00 -14.95 -11.50
N GLU A 76 -13.13 -15.46 -11.91
CA GLU A 76 -14.35 -14.69 -11.93
C GLU A 76 -14.75 -14.29 -10.50
N VAL A 77 -15.12 -13.06 -10.32
CA VAL A 77 -15.59 -12.49 -9.05
C VAL A 77 -16.70 -11.49 -9.30
N TYR A 78 -17.83 -11.71 -8.68
CA TYR A 78 -18.93 -10.78 -8.66
C TYR A 78 -18.69 -9.76 -7.53
N VAL A 79 -18.67 -8.48 -7.88
CA VAL A 79 -18.36 -7.41 -6.91
C VAL A 79 -19.63 -6.65 -6.59
N LEU A 80 -20.24 -6.99 -5.45
CA LEU A 80 -21.40 -6.27 -4.96
C LEU A 80 -21.01 -4.90 -4.43
N ARG A 81 -21.65 -3.89 -4.99
CA ARG A 81 -21.55 -2.50 -4.53
C ARG A 81 -22.93 -1.96 -4.24
N LEU A 82 -23.04 -1.20 -3.16
CA LEU A 82 -24.20 -0.35 -2.88
C LEU A 82 -23.73 1.10 -2.93
N ALA A 83 -24.23 1.83 -3.90
CA ALA A 83 -23.62 3.09 -4.32
C ALA A 83 -22.12 2.85 -4.68
N ASP A 84 -21.23 3.65 -4.13
CA ASP A 84 -19.79 3.53 -4.42
C ASP A 84 -19.06 2.58 -3.45
N THR A 85 -19.78 2.02 -2.47
CA THR A 85 -19.16 1.19 -1.44
C THR A 85 -19.19 -0.28 -1.84
N LYS A 86 -18.02 -0.89 -1.88
CA LYS A 86 -17.87 -2.33 -2.08
C LYS A 86 -18.30 -3.08 -0.81
N VAL A 87 -19.32 -3.91 -0.96
CA VAL A 87 -19.94 -4.65 0.15
C VAL A 87 -19.39 -6.07 0.26
N ALA A 88 -19.23 -6.75 -0.86
CA ALA A 88 -18.73 -8.11 -0.90
C ALA A 88 -18.04 -8.45 -2.24
N ASN A 89 -17.12 -9.40 -2.19
CA ASN A 89 -16.72 -10.22 -3.32
C ASN A 89 -17.45 -11.55 -3.22
N ILE A 90 -18.04 -11.99 -4.31
CA ILE A 90 -18.80 -13.24 -4.39
C ILE A 90 -18.17 -14.06 -5.51
N TYR A 91 -17.76 -15.27 -5.18
CA TYR A 91 -17.11 -16.18 -6.13
C TYR A 91 -18.09 -17.24 -6.62
N PRO A 92 -17.93 -17.76 -7.86
CA PRO A 92 -18.80 -18.78 -8.41
C PRO A 92 -18.89 -20.06 -7.57
N ASP A 93 -17.90 -20.33 -6.72
CA ASP A 93 -17.87 -21.45 -5.78
C ASP A 93 -18.74 -21.24 -4.51
N GLY A 94 -19.49 -20.15 -4.44
CA GLY A 94 -20.33 -19.82 -3.30
C GLY A 94 -19.62 -19.06 -2.18
N THR A 95 -18.31 -18.81 -2.31
CA THR A 95 -17.56 -18.07 -1.31
C THR A 95 -17.93 -16.60 -1.33
N ILE A 96 -18.32 -16.04 -0.18
CA ILE A 96 -18.64 -14.61 -0.01
C ILE A 96 -17.63 -13.95 0.91
N GLU A 97 -16.75 -13.13 0.34
CA GLU A 97 -15.82 -12.30 1.11
C GLU A 97 -16.46 -10.95 1.42
N ARG A 98 -17.00 -10.83 2.61
CA ARG A 98 -17.64 -9.58 3.05
C ARG A 98 -16.60 -8.52 3.35
N LYS A 99 -16.90 -7.28 2.94
CA LYS A 99 -16.20 -6.08 3.37
C LYS A 99 -17.01 -5.37 4.42
N ALA A 100 -16.34 -4.69 5.35
CA ALA A 100 -17.05 -3.83 6.28
C ALA A 100 -17.85 -2.79 5.49
N TYR A 101 -19.15 -2.80 5.67
CA TYR A 101 -20.05 -1.87 5.01
C TYR A 101 -20.48 -0.80 5.99
N ILE A 102 -20.19 0.45 5.66
CA ILE A 102 -20.55 1.62 6.46
C ILE A 102 -21.42 2.54 5.58
N PRO A 103 -22.68 2.14 5.30
CA PRO A 103 -23.52 2.80 4.29
C PRO A 103 -23.80 4.26 4.65
N ALA A 104 -24.02 4.54 5.93
CA ALA A 104 -24.32 5.88 6.41
C ALA A 104 -23.14 6.85 6.21
N ILE A 105 -21.91 6.36 6.40
CA ILE A 105 -20.69 7.17 6.24
C ILE A 105 -20.43 7.46 4.78
N SER A 106 -20.37 6.40 3.98
CA SER A 106 -20.07 6.51 2.55
C SER A 106 -20.97 7.53 1.89
N LYS A 107 -22.26 7.54 2.24
CA LYS A 107 -23.20 8.44 1.62
C LYS A 107 -23.34 9.81 2.25
N THR A 108 -23.15 9.95 3.55
CA THR A 108 -23.09 11.28 4.14
C THR A 108 -21.90 12.04 3.58
N LEU A 109 -20.75 11.38 3.43
CA LEU A 109 -19.60 11.93 2.71
C LEU A 109 -19.93 12.26 1.26
N MET A 110 -20.56 11.34 0.51
CA MET A 110 -20.86 11.54 -0.91
C MET A 110 -21.88 12.65 -1.16
N SER A 111 -22.97 12.70 -0.39
CA SER A 111 -23.96 13.76 -0.53
C SER A 111 -23.39 15.12 -0.12
N GLN A 112 -22.65 15.17 0.95
CA GLN A 112 -22.00 16.39 1.40
C GLN A 112 -20.92 16.86 0.44
N THR A 113 -20.06 15.97 -0.07
CA THR A 113 -19.06 16.33 -1.08
C THR A 113 -19.68 16.84 -2.36
N LYS A 114 -20.79 16.25 -2.81
CA LYS A 114 -21.49 16.68 -4.01
C LYS A 114 -22.07 18.08 -3.83
N ASP A 115 -22.73 18.31 -2.72
CA ASP A 115 -23.35 19.59 -2.40
C ASP A 115 -22.30 20.66 -2.13
N TYR A 116 -21.22 20.33 -1.45
CA TYR A 116 -20.12 21.25 -1.16
C TYR A 116 -19.24 21.54 -2.38
N ARG A 117 -19.00 20.61 -3.27
CA ARG A 117 -18.30 20.88 -4.54
C ARG A 117 -19.10 21.82 -5.44
N LEU A 118 -20.41 21.68 -5.45
CA LEU A 118 -21.31 22.61 -6.14
C LEU A 118 -21.23 24.00 -5.51
N ASP A 119 -21.19 24.08 -4.20
CA ASP A 119 -21.14 25.33 -3.45
C ASP A 119 -19.75 26.00 -3.41
N VAL A 120 -18.68 25.23 -3.48
CA VAL A 120 -17.31 25.79 -3.69
C VAL A 120 -17.25 26.58 -4.96
N LYS A 121 -17.89 26.13 -6.04
CA LYS A 121 -18.03 26.90 -7.29
C LYS A 121 -18.87 28.18 -7.10
N LYS A 122 -19.76 28.21 -6.11
CA LYS A 122 -20.73 29.30 -5.86
C LYS A 122 -20.38 30.20 -4.66
N THR A 123 -19.26 30.05 -4.02
CA THR A 123 -18.86 30.84 -2.84
C THR A 123 -19.63 30.55 -1.53
N LEU A 124 -20.62 29.68 -1.52
CA LEU A 124 -21.48 29.40 -0.35
C LEU A 124 -20.81 28.53 0.72
N VAL A 125 -19.83 27.69 0.35
CA VAL A 125 -19.13 26.79 1.29
C VAL A 125 -18.35 27.54 2.36
N LYS A 126 -17.83 28.73 2.04
CA LYS A 126 -17.13 29.57 3.01
C LYS A 126 -18.02 30.00 4.19
N THR A 127 -19.34 29.98 4.04
CA THR A 127 -20.29 30.37 5.08
C THR A 127 -20.67 29.24 6.04
N TYR A 128 -20.48 27.97 5.65
CA TYR A 128 -20.84 26.81 6.47
C TYR A 128 -19.74 26.36 7.43
N ILE A 129 -18.47 26.63 7.08
CA ILE A 129 -17.32 26.33 7.93
C ILE A 129 -17.00 27.58 8.74
N ARG A 130 -17.12 27.49 10.03
CA ARG A 130 -16.75 28.60 10.93
C ARG A 130 -15.29 28.98 10.72
N ARG A 131 -15.06 30.28 10.60
CA ARG A 131 -13.74 30.81 10.26
C ARG A 131 -12.67 30.46 11.30
N GLU A 132 -13.06 30.32 12.55
CA GLU A 132 -12.19 30.07 13.68
C GLU A 132 -11.48 28.71 13.63
N TYR A 133 -12.10 27.71 13.07
CA TYR A 133 -11.51 26.37 12.93
C TYR A 133 -11.40 25.87 11.49
N LYS A 134 -11.55 26.74 10.51
CA LYS A 134 -11.30 26.36 9.12
C LYS A 134 -9.85 25.98 8.90
N PHE A 135 -9.61 24.76 8.49
CA PHE A 135 -8.28 24.25 8.19
C PHE A 135 -7.71 24.85 6.91
N ARG A 136 -6.40 25.08 6.91
CA ARG A 136 -5.67 25.75 5.83
C ARG A 136 -4.49 24.93 5.34
N THR A 137 -4.33 23.71 5.84
CA THR A 137 -3.22 22.86 5.46
C THR A 137 -3.69 21.49 5.02
N ASP A 138 -2.85 20.81 4.25
CA ASP A 138 -2.91 19.37 4.05
C ASP A 138 -1.54 18.79 4.43
N LEU A 139 -1.44 18.32 5.67
CA LEU A 139 -0.17 17.88 6.25
C LEU A 139 0.12 16.41 5.98
N HIS A 140 -0.86 15.66 5.45
CA HIS A 140 -0.70 14.25 5.16
C HIS A 140 -1.32 13.92 3.81
N THR A 141 -0.50 13.99 2.77
CA THR A 141 -0.93 13.61 1.42
C THR A 141 0.24 13.04 0.61
N HIS A 142 -0.08 12.31 -0.44
CA HIS A 142 0.87 11.62 -1.29
C HIS A 142 0.84 12.18 -2.71
N MET A 143 2.01 12.37 -3.35
CA MET A 143 2.14 12.89 -4.72
C MET A 143 1.27 12.12 -5.74
N ASN A 144 1.07 10.86 -5.50
CA ASN A 144 0.36 9.97 -6.42
C ASN A 144 -1.15 9.97 -6.26
N ALA A 145 -1.73 10.91 -5.52
CA ALA A 145 -3.14 10.86 -5.16
C ALA A 145 -3.85 12.22 -5.13
N ASN A 146 -3.20 13.29 -5.61
CA ASN A 146 -3.70 14.66 -5.50
C ASN A 146 -4.42 15.22 -6.73
N LEU A 147 -4.36 14.53 -7.87
CA LEU A 147 -4.95 15.01 -9.11
C LEU A 147 -6.16 14.19 -9.51
N ASP A 148 -7.26 14.86 -9.81
CA ASP A 148 -8.49 14.22 -10.30
C ASP A 148 -8.25 13.45 -11.60
N ALA A 149 -9.03 12.40 -11.82
CA ALA A 149 -8.88 11.53 -12.97
C ALA A 149 -8.94 12.26 -14.31
N ASP A 150 -9.83 13.24 -14.44
CA ASP A 150 -9.99 14.01 -15.68
C ASP A 150 -8.78 14.91 -15.95
N LEU A 151 -8.23 15.49 -14.89
CA LEU A 151 -6.99 16.25 -14.98
C LEU A 151 -5.79 15.34 -15.34
N LEU A 152 -5.71 14.14 -14.79
CA LEU A 152 -4.67 13.17 -15.18
C LEU A 152 -4.79 12.76 -16.63
N ILE A 153 -6.00 12.53 -17.13
CA ILE A 153 -6.27 12.22 -18.54
C ILE A 153 -5.82 13.41 -19.41
N ALA A 154 -6.20 14.62 -19.04
CA ALA A 154 -5.79 15.83 -19.75
C ALA A 154 -4.26 16.00 -19.78
N LEU A 155 -3.58 15.82 -18.65
CA LEU A 155 -2.12 15.83 -18.55
C LEU A 155 -1.49 14.71 -19.41
N GLY A 156 -2.06 13.52 -19.39
CA GLY A 156 -1.59 12.41 -20.20
C GLY A 156 -1.68 12.67 -21.69
N ILE A 157 -2.77 13.29 -22.15
CA ILE A 157 -2.95 13.73 -23.53
C ILE A 157 -1.96 14.86 -23.85
N PHE A 158 -1.90 15.88 -23.04
CA PHE A 158 -1.08 17.07 -23.26
C PHE A 158 0.42 16.76 -23.31
N HIS A 159 0.90 15.90 -22.40
CA HIS A 159 2.30 15.45 -22.35
C HIS A 159 2.58 14.20 -23.18
N GLN A 160 1.54 13.62 -23.80
CA GLN A 160 1.67 12.47 -24.69
C GLN A 160 2.42 11.29 -24.04
N ILE A 161 1.93 10.86 -22.87
CA ILE A 161 2.55 9.78 -22.12
C ILE A 161 2.42 8.43 -22.84
N ARG A 162 3.29 7.48 -22.51
CA ARG A 162 3.17 6.09 -22.92
C ARG A 162 2.06 5.41 -22.15
N TYR A 163 1.11 4.81 -22.87
CA TYR A 163 0.04 4.04 -22.26
C TYR A 163 0.17 2.55 -22.58
N PRO A 164 0.33 1.68 -21.56
CA PRO A 164 0.64 0.27 -21.77
C PRO A 164 -0.53 -0.55 -22.36
N LEU A 165 -0.21 -1.48 -23.26
CA LEU A 165 -1.15 -2.44 -23.84
C LEU A 165 -1.86 -3.26 -22.74
N TYR A 166 -1.18 -3.56 -21.65
CA TYR A 166 -1.79 -4.26 -20.50
C TYR A 166 -3.08 -3.59 -20.03
N TYR A 167 -3.08 -2.26 -19.90
CA TYR A 167 -4.27 -1.53 -19.45
C TYR A 167 -5.32 -1.39 -20.54
N ILE A 168 -4.92 -1.31 -21.80
CA ILE A 168 -5.85 -1.36 -22.94
C ILE A 168 -6.66 -2.66 -22.90
N ARG A 169 -5.97 -3.80 -22.75
CA ARG A 169 -6.60 -5.12 -22.66
C ARG A 169 -7.45 -5.28 -21.41
N LYS A 170 -6.89 -4.88 -20.26
CA LYS A 170 -7.56 -5.05 -18.96
C LYS A 170 -8.83 -4.20 -18.85
N LEU A 171 -8.82 -2.99 -19.39
CA LEU A 171 -9.98 -2.10 -19.45
C LEU A 171 -10.89 -2.36 -20.66
N ARG A 172 -10.51 -3.30 -21.53
CA ARG A 172 -11.21 -3.58 -22.78
C ARG A 172 -11.42 -2.31 -23.61
N LEU A 173 -10.39 -1.46 -23.70
CA LEU A 173 -10.47 -0.24 -24.50
C LEU A 173 -10.58 -0.58 -25.99
N ARG A 174 -11.41 0.18 -26.67
CA ARG A 174 -11.56 0.05 -28.13
C ARG A 174 -10.46 0.83 -28.83
N CYS A 175 -9.75 0.14 -29.72
CA CYS A 175 -8.71 0.73 -30.58
C CYS A 175 -9.18 0.69 -32.02
N THR A 176 -8.69 1.62 -32.84
CA THR A 176 -8.82 1.55 -34.30
C THR A 176 -7.98 0.37 -34.84
N GLU A 177 -8.26 -0.08 -36.06
CA GLU A 177 -7.49 -1.17 -36.68
C GLU A 177 -6.01 -0.78 -36.83
N GLU A 178 -5.73 0.47 -37.15
CA GLU A 178 -4.36 0.99 -37.21
C GLU A 178 -3.65 0.91 -35.86
N GLN A 179 -4.32 1.33 -34.77
CA GLN A 179 -3.77 1.25 -33.42
C GLN A 179 -3.52 -0.20 -32.98
N LYS A 180 -4.41 -1.11 -33.33
CA LYS A 180 -4.22 -2.56 -33.06
C LYS A 180 -2.99 -3.08 -33.78
N ARG A 181 -2.85 -2.77 -35.09
CA ARG A 181 -1.70 -3.20 -35.89
C ARG A 181 -0.37 -2.69 -35.30
N GLN A 182 -0.30 -1.40 -34.98
CA GLN A 182 0.88 -0.79 -34.37
C GLN A 182 1.24 -1.45 -33.03
N LEU A 183 0.26 -1.73 -32.19
CA LEU A 183 0.48 -2.40 -30.90
C LEU A 183 0.94 -3.84 -31.08
N GLU A 184 0.41 -4.57 -32.07
CA GLU A 184 0.84 -5.95 -32.34
C GLU A 184 2.28 -6.02 -32.87
N GLU A 185 2.64 -5.14 -33.79
CA GLU A 185 4.01 -5.06 -34.31
C GLU A 185 5.01 -4.71 -33.19
N GLN A 186 4.69 -3.70 -32.40
CA GLN A 186 5.53 -3.35 -31.25
C GLN A 186 5.61 -4.49 -30.23
N ARG A 187 4.51 -5.19 -29.98
CA ARG A 187 4.48 -6.32 -29.05
C ARG A 187 5.39 -7.46 -29.49
N LYS A 188 5.45 -7.75 -30.77
CA LYS A 188 6.39 -8.73 -31.34
C LYS A 188 7.83 -8.33 -31.10
N GLN A 189 8.17 -7.03 -31.30
CA GLN A 189 9.51 -6.52 -31.06
C GLN A 189 9.87 -6.55 -29.55
N VAL A 190 8.92 -6.21 -28.69
CA VAL A 190 9.11 -6.28 -27.23
C VAL A 190 9.28 -7.71 -26.77
N ALA A 191 8.51 -8.66 -27.31
CA ALA A 191 8.62 -10.08 -26.96
C ALA A 191 10.03 -10.64 -27.22
N LYS A 192 10.64 -10.29 -28.37
CA LYS A 192 12.03 -10.67 -28.71
C LYS A 192 13.04 -10.23 -27.64
N ARG A 193 12.85 -9.07 -26.99
CA ARG A 193 13.74 -8.59 -25.91
C ARG A 193 13.69 -9.46 -24.66
N TYR A 194 12.64 -10.24 -24.48
CA TYR A 194 12.41 -11.07 -23.30
C TYR A 194 12.60 -12.58 -23.55
N GLU A 195 12.98 -13.01 -24.75
CA GLU A 195 13.20 -14.43 -25.11
C GLU A 195 14.18 -15.12 -24.16
N ASN A 196 15.26 -14.41 -23.76
CA ASN A 196 16.29 -14.94 -22.87
C ASN A 196 16.21 -14.44 -21.43
N SER A 197 15.08 -13.87 -21.02
CA SER A 197 14.95 -13.20 -19.70
C SER A 197 14.77 -14.16 -18.52
N GLY A 198 14.57 -15.45 -18.78
CA GLY A 198 14.21 -16.44 -17.76
C GLY A 198 12.80 -16.23 -17.15
N LEU A 199 12.01 -15.30 -17.70
CA LEU A 199 10.61 -15.09 -17.33
C LEU A 199 9.73 -16.08 -18.09
N SER A 200 8.63 -16.52 -17.48
CA SER A 200 7.68 -17.47 -18.10
C SER A 200 6.23 -17.18 -17.71
N GLY A 201 5.30 -17.74 -18.47
CA GLY A 201 3.87 -17.72 -18.16
C GLY A 201 3.30 -16.30 -18.06
N LYS A 202 2.42 -16.10 -17.08
CA LYS A 202 1.71 -14.82 -16.88
C LYS A 202 2.64 -13.63 -16.62
N TYR A 203 3.79 -13.86 -15.99
CA TYR A 203 4.76 -12.79 -15.71
C TYR A 203 5.43 -12.28 -16.98
N LEU A 204 5.82 -13.18 -17.88
CA LEU A 204 6.38 -12.81 -19.17
C LEU A 204 5.36 -12.02 -20.00
N LEU A 205 4.13 -12.55 -20.12
CA LEU A 205 3.05 -11.87 -20.85
C LEU A 205 2.76 -10.48 -20.29
N ARG A 206 2.67 -10.36 -18.96
CA ARG A 206 2.50 -9.06 -18.31
C ARG A 206 3.65 -8.12 -18.63
N LYS A 207 4.88 -8.58 -18.55
CA LYS A 207 6.06 -7.77 -18.84
C LYS A 207 6.08 -7.27 -20.28
N ILE A 208 5.75 -8.14 -21.24
CA ILE A 208 5.62 -7.77 -22.64
C ILE A 208 4.54 -6.70 -22.83
N ASP A 209 3.35 -6.92 -22.28
CA ASP A 209 2.21 -6.01 -22.43
C ASP A 209 2.42 -4.66 -21.70
N ASP A 210 3.14 -4.63 -20.58
CA ASP A 210 3.49 -3.37 -19.91
C ASP A 210 4.53 -2.54 -20.69
N ASN A 211 5.40 -3.18 -21.47
CA ASN A 211 6.41 -2.52 -22.28
C ASN A 211 5.99 -2.28 -23.73
N THR A 212 4.84 -2.81 -24.12
CA THR A 212 4.15 -2.48 -25.37
C THR A 212 3.25 -1.28 -25.10
N THR A 213 3.50 -0.15 -25.74
CA THR A 213 2.83 1.10 -25.37
C THR A 213 2.34 1.86 -26.59
N ILE A 214 1.28 2.63 -26.43
CA ILE A 214 0.81 3.61 -27.41
C ILE A 214 0.96 5.02 -26.85
N ASN A 215 1.07 6.01 -27.70
CA ASN A 215 0.92 7.41 -27.32
C ASN A 215 -0.52 7.65 -26.83
N PHE A 216 -0.66 8.10 -25.58
CA PHE A 216 -1.99 8.28 -24.98
C PHE A 216 -2.84 9.32 -25.69
N ALA A 217 -2.20 10.37 -26.22
CA ALA A 217 -2.90 11.34 -27.06
C ALA A 217 -3.41 10.71 -28.36
N ALA A 218 -2.62 9.83 -28.99
CA ALA A 218 -3.07 9.10 -30.17
C ALA A 218 -4.23 8.16 -29.86
N LEU A 219 -4.16 7.44 -28.73
CA LEU A 219 -5.25 6.55 -28.29
C LEU A 219 -6.60 7.27 -28.17
N ILE A 220 -6.60 8.56 -27.82
CA ILE A 220 -7.82 9.34 -27.64
C ILE A 220 -8.15 10.17 -28.88
N LEU A 221 -7.23 11.03 -29.38
CA LEU A 221 -7.50 12.00 -30.42
C LEU A 221 -7.62 11.38 -31.81
N GLN A 222 -6.91 10.28 -32.07
CA GLN A 222 -7.04 9.51 -33.33
C GLN A 222 -8.10 8.39 -33.22
N ASN A 223 -8.97 8.47 -32.22
CA ASN A 223 -9.98 7.46 -31.93
C ASN A 223 -11.20 8.09 -31.24
N LEU A 224 -11.61 9.25 -31.68
CA LEU A 224 -12.68 10.04 -31.06
C LEU A 224 -14.03 9.31 -31.05
N GLU A 225 -14.29 8.48 -32.05
CA GLU A 225 -15.50 7.65 -32.11
C GLU A 225 -15.63 6.73 -30.89
N ASN A 226 -14.54 6.15 -30.42
CA ASN A 226 -14.52 5.28 -29.27
C ASN A 226 -14.25 6.02 -27.95
N ALA A 227 -13.95 7.30 -27.98
CA ALA A 227 -13.67 8.08 -26.78
C ALA A 227 -14.82 8.05 -25.73
N PRO A 228 -16.11 8.13 -26.11
CA PRO A 228 -17.22 7.99 -25.18
C PRO A 228 -17.25 6.66 -24.44
N TYR A 229 -16.71 5.61 -25.03
CA TYR A 229 -16.57 4.29 -24.40
C TYR A 229 -15.29 4.17 -23.58
N ASN A 230 -14.17 4.71 -24.05
CA ASN A 230 -12.86 4.57 -23.43
C ASN A 230 -12.66 5.47 -22.21
N LEU A 231 -13.05 6.74 -22.29
CA LEU A 231 -12.79 7.72 -21.23
C LEU A 231 -13.42 7.36 -19.87
N PRO A 232 -14.69 6.92 -19.79
CA PRO A 232 -15.27 6.50 -18.52
C PRO A 232 -14.50 5.33 -17.87
N ARG A 233 -13.99 4.40 -18.68
CA ARG A 233 -13.21 3.24 -18.19
C ARG A 233 -11.84 3.66 -17.66
N ILE A 234 -11.15 4.53 -18.38
CA ILE A 234 -9.87 5.09 -17.93
C ILE A 234 -10.09 5.89 -16.66
N ARG A 235 -11.11 6.75 -16.60
CA ARG A 235 -11.48 7.52 -15.40
C ARG A 235 -11.73 6.63 -14.18
N ALA A 236 -12.53 5.59 -14.35
CA ALA A 236 -12.85 4.65 -13.29
C ALA A 236 -11.61 3.87 -12.78
N SER A 237 -10.59 3.68 -13.62
CA SER A 237 -9.34 3.03 -13.23
C SER A 237 -8.41 3.89 -12.40
N LEU A 238 -8.62 5.19 -12.35
CA LEU A 238 -7.78 6.18 -11.66
C LEU A 238 -8.33 6.64 -10.30
N SER A 239 -9.53 6.21 -9.93
CA SER A 239 -10.15 6.56 -8.65
C SER A 239 -10.63 5.32 -7.92
N ILE A 240 -10.40 5.27 -6.61
CA ILE A 240 -10.93 4.19 -5.76
C ILE A 240 -12.46 4.24 -5.67
N LEU A 241 -13.04 5.40 -5.91
CA LEU A 241 -14.46 5.67 -5.71
C LEU A 241 -15.35 5.40 -6.91
N LYS A 242 -14.83 5.52 -8.10
CA LYS A 242 -15.69 5.45 -9.27
C LYS A 242 -15.83 4.03 -9.73
N ASP A 243 -17.06 3.65 -9.64
CA ASP A 243 -17.78 2.55 -10.26
C ASP A 243 -17.02 1.40 -10.84
N GLY A 244 -17.49 0.31 -10.41
CA GLY A 244 -17.57 -1.04 -10.87
C GLY A 244 -17.19 -1.44 -12.29
N GLN A 245 -16.83 -0.53 -13.12
CA GLN A 245 -16.32 -0.85 -14.47
C GLN A 245 -14.81 -1.10 -14.50
N ALA A 246 -14.08 -0.75 -13.46
CA ALA A 246 -12.65 -1.02 -13.40
C ALA A 246 -12.37 -2.32 -12.67
N VAL A 247 -11.81 -3.25 -13.38
CA VAL A 247 -11.39 -4.59 -12.94
C VAL A 247 -10.12 -4.52 -12.08
N PHE A 248 -9.88 -3.41 -11.40
CA PHE A 248 -8.64 -3.20 -10.66
C PHE A 248 -8.85 -3.28 -9.17
N THR A 249 -7.90 -3.89 -8.50
CA THR A 249 -7.71 -3.70 -7.07
C THR A 249 -7.29 -2.26 -6.77
N ASN A 250 -7.49 -1.81 -5.54
CA ASN A 250 -7.00 -0.48 -5.12
C ASN A 250 -5.49 -0.34 -5.37
N LEU A 251 -4.72 -1.39 -5.17
CA LEU A 251 -3.28 -1.40 -5.43
C LEU A 251 -2.97 -1.20 -6.92
N GLU A 252 -3.69 -1.84 -7.83
CA GLU A 252 -3.50 -1.64 -9.27
C GLU A 252 -3.91 -0.24 -9.70
N LYS A 253 -4.95 0.34 -9.11
CA LYS A 253 -5.34 1.74 -9.37
C LYS A 253 -4.25 2.70 -8.93
N VAL A 254 -3.71 2.53 -7.74
CA VAL A 254 -2.57 3.31 -7.25
C VAL A 254 -1.35 3.13 -8.17
N TYR A 255 -1.12 1.93 -8.68
CA TYR A 255 -0.01 1.67 -9.60
C TYR A 255 -0.19 2.38 -10.94
N LEU A 256 -1.38 2.29 -11.56
CA LEU A 256 -1.71 2.98 -12.81
C LEU A 256 -1.59 4.50 -12.64
N TYR A 257 -2.21 5.04 -11.59
CA TYR A 257 -2.12 6.45 -11.23
C TYR A 257 -0.65 6.90 -11.13
N ARG A 258 0.15 6.15 -10.39
CA ARG A 258 1.53 6.51 -10.10
C ARG A 258 2.47 6.35 -11.30
N TYR A 259 2.52 5.16 -11.88
CA TYR A 259 3.58 4.83 -12.83
C TYR A 259 3.23 5.17 -14.28
N VAL A 260 1.96 5.25 -14.61
CA VAL A 260 1.54 5.61 -15.97
C VAL A 260 1.26 7.10 -16.08
N PHE A 261 0.52 7.68 -15.13
CA PHE A 261 0.14 9.08 -15.21
C PHE A 261 1.08 10.03 -14.47
N THR A 262 1.36 9.81 -13.18
CA THR A 262 2.16 10.77 -12.41
C THR A 262 3.66 10.68 -12.66
N LYS A 263 4.17 9.51 -13.01
CA LYS A 263 5.57 9.29 -13.46
C LYS A 263 5.61 8.88 -14.94
N GLY A 264 4.63 9.29 -15.71
CA GLY A 264 4.50 8.96 -17.13
C GLY A 264 5.73 9.35 -17.93
N GLN A 265 6.16 8.43 -18.78
CA GLN A 265 7.24 8.67 -19.72
C GLN A 265 6.67 9.17 -21.03
N PRO A 266 7.33 10.12 -21.73
CA PRO A 266 6.92 10.53 -23.06
C PRO A 266 6.87 9.33 -24.02
N SER A 267 5.95 9.36 -24.99
CA SER A 267 5.78 8.25 -25.94
C SER A 267 6.95 8.05 -26.91
N GLY A 268 7.78 9.05 -27.07
CA GLY A 268 8.87 9.05 -28.07
C GLY A 268 8.45 9.60 -29.45
N GLN A 269 7.23 9.29 -29.89
CA GLN A 269 6.61 9.91 -31.07
C GLN A 269 5.62 10.98 -30.59
N ARG A 270 5.81 12.21 -31.04
CA ARG A 270 4.87 13.30 -30.78
C ARG A 270 3.88 13.43 -31.92
N ILE A 271 2.61 13.53 -31.59
CA ILE A 271 1.53 13.85 -32.52
C ILE A 271 1.09 15.31 -32.35
N ARG A 272 0.47 15.87 -33.37
CA ARG A 272 -0.24 17.16 -33.23
C ARG A 272 -1.48 16.93 -32.37
N LEU A 273 -1.75 17.87 -31.48
CA LEU A 273 -2.93 17.81 -30.60
C LEU A 273 -4.16 18.44 -31.28
N ASP A 274 -4.29 18.27 -32.60
CA ASP A 274 -5.43 18.79 -33.34
C ASP A 274 -6.69 17.98 -32.92
N GLY A 275 -7.83 18.67 -32.91
CA GLY A 275 -9.10 18.05 -32.55
C GLY A 275 -9.32 17.81 -31.06
N TRP A 276 -8.47 18.33 -30.18
CA TRP A 276 -8.66 18.19 -28.71
C TRP A 276 -9.99 18.76 -28.23
N GLN A 277 -10.54 19.76 -28.93
CA GLN A 277 -11.87 20.33 -28.64
C GLN A 277 -13.02 19.37 -28.95
N ASN A 278 -12.77 18.32 -29.74
CA ASN A 278 -13.76 17.30 -30.10
C ASN A 278 -13.81 16.13 -29.13
N ILE A 279 -13.00 16.15 -28.07
CA ILE A 279 -13.08 15.16 -26.99
C ILE A 279 -14.48 15.28 -26.36
N PRO A 280 -15.25 14.17 -26.23
CA PRO A 280 -16.62 14.21 -25.69
C PRO A 280 -16.63 14.32 -24.15
N ASP A 281 -15.88 15.30 -23.62
CA ASP A 281 -15.78 15.55 -22.18
C ASP A 281 -15.32 16.99 -21.92
N SER A 282 -16.23 17.79 -21.40
CA SER A 282 -16.03 19.23 -21.17
C SER A 282 -14.92 19.53 -20.15
N ASP A 283 -14.77 18.70 -19.10
CA ASP A 283 -13.77 18.94 -18.08
C ASP A 283 -12.36 18.68 -18.62
N ILE A 284 -12.17 17.62 -19.40
CA ILE A 284 -10.90 17.34 -20.07
C ILE A 284 -10.55 18.45 -21.05
N ILE A 285 -11.54 18.93 -21.84
CA ILE A 285 -11.36 20.06 -22.76
C ILE A 285 -10.91 21.31 -22.01
N GLN A 286 -11.57 21.66 -20.91
CA GLN A 286 -11.20 22.83 -20.10
C GLN A 286 -9.76 22.73 -19.59
N PHE A 287 -9.35 21.56 -19.09
CA PHE A 287 -7.99 21.35 -18.59
C PHE A 287 -6.95 21.49 -19.72
N ILE A 288 -7.17 20.86 -20.87
CA ILE A 288 -6.25 20.99 -22.00
C ILE A 288 -6.20 22.44 -22.49
N GLY A 289 -7.33 23.11 -22.60
CA GLY A 289 -7.42 24.54 -22.97
C GLY A 289 -6.56 25.39 -22.06
N ARG A 290 -6.73 25.23 -20.73
CA ARG A 290 -5.94 25.99 -19.76
C ARG A 290 -4.44 25.65 -19.82
N MET A 291 -4.05 24.40 -20.00
CA MET A 291 -2.64 24.04 -20.20
C MET A 291 -2.05 24.68 -21.45
N ARG A 292 -2.83 24.83 -22.49
CA ARG A 292 -2.41 25.55 -23.74
C ARG A 292 -2.25 27.05 -23.49
N GLU A 293 -3.11 27.64 -22.68
CA GLU A 293 -2.96 29.05 -22.24
C GLU A 293 -1.72 29.22 -21.38
N ASP A 294 -1.51 28.33 -20.39
CA ASP A 294 -0.30 28.33 -19.55
C ASP A 294 0.97 28.24 -20.40
N ARG A 295 0.97 27.43 -21.46
CA ARG A 295 2.12 27.31 -22.37
C ARG A 295 2.44 28.62 -23.11
N ARG A 296 1.47 29.54 -23.29
CA ARG A 296 1.69 30.88 -23.85
C ARG A 296 2.27 31.84 -22.81
N ASN A 297 2.12 31.55 -21.54
CA ASN A 297 2.68 32.37 -20.47
C ASN A 297 4.19 32.07 -20.32
N PRO A 298 5.08 33.08 -20.41
CA PRO A 298 6.51 32.87 -20.23
C PRO A 298 6.91 32.22 -18.92
N ALA A 299 6.09 32.34 -17.86
CA ALA A 299 6.33 31.72 -16.58
C ALA A 299 6.16 30.18 -16.62
N TYR A 300 5.33 29.66 -17.56
CA TYR A 300 4.88 28.26 -17.62
C TYR A 300 5.05 27.61 -19.00
N ASN A 301 5.75 28.24 -19.93
CA ASN A 301 5.81 27.84 -21.34
C ASN A 301 6.43 26.48 -21.59
N ASN A 302 7.37 26.04 -20.76
CA ASN A 302 8.16 24.82 -20.93
C ASN A 302 8.07 23.86 -19.74
N LEU A 303 6.91 23.79 -19.07
CA LEU A 303 6.75 22.91 -17.92
C LEU A 303 6.88 21.44 -18.31
N SER A 304 7.66 20.71 -17.52
CA SER A 304 7.66 19.25 -17.55
C SER A 304 6.32 18.69 -17.08
N LEU A 305 6.08 17.41 -17.31
CA LEU A 305 4.89 16.76 -16.76
C LEU A 305 4.84 16.87 -15.22
N PHE A 306 5.98 16.75 -14.55
CA PHE A 306 6.05 16.88 -13.10
C PHE A 306 5.75 18.32 -12.64
N GLN A 307 6.36 19.31 -13.27
CA GLN A 307 6.10 20.71 -12.97
C GLN A 307 4.63 21.09 -13.22
N ASN A 308 4.06 20.63 -14.32
CA ASN A 308 2.65 20.88 -14.62
C ASN A 308 1.71 20.24 -13.57
N LYS A 309 2.05 19.06 -13.07
CA LYS A 309 1.33 18.46 -11.92
C LYS A 309 1.40 19.32 -10.67
N LEU A 310 2.57 19.84 -10.32
CA LEU A 310 2.72 20.71 -9.15
C LEU A 310 1.87 21.98 -9.25
N LEU A 311 1.88 22.62 -10.41
CA LEU A 311 1.04 23.80 -10.68
C LEU A 311 -0.45 23.49 -10.45
N TRP A 312 -0.92 22.38 -10.98
CA TRP A 312 -2.33 21.98 -10.83
C TRP A 312 -2.69 21.53 -9.41
N ILE A 313 -1.78 20.89 -8.68
CA ILE A 313 -1.96 20.58 -7.25
C ILE A 313 -2.13 21.88 -6.47
N ALA A 314 -1.24 22.84 -6.65
CA ALA A 314 -1.32 24.13 -5.96
C ALA A 314 -2.60 24.90 -6.28
N ARG A 315 -2.99 24.98 -7.55
CA ARG A 315 -4.26 25.62 -7.97
C ARG A 315 -5.48 24.91 -7.38
N SER A 316 -5.44 23.59 -7.29
CA SER A 316 -6.50 22.82 -6.67
C SER A 316 -6.60 23.10 -5.17
N MET A 317 -5.48 23.17 -4.49
CA MET A 317 -5.39 23.48 -3.07
C MET A 317 -5.82 24.92 -2.77
N GLN A 318 -5.39 25.87 -3.59
CA GLN A 318 -5.82 27.28 -3.48
C GLN A 318 -7.35 27.41 -3.50
N ARG A 319 -8.01 26.75 -4.45
CA ARG A 319 -9.48 26.77 -4.56
C ARG A 319 -10.18 26.26 -3.31
N ARG A 320 -9.52 25.45 -2.51
CA ARG A 320 -10.01 24.88 -1.24
C ARG A 320 -9.56 25.67 -0.02
N GLY A 321 -8.79 26.73 -0.21
CA GLY A 321 -8.29 27.60 0.86
C GLY A 321 -7.10 27.00 1.62
N VAL A 322 -6.44 25.98 1.08
CA VAL A 322 -5.18 25.46 1.58
C VAL A 322 -4.06 26.41 1.18
N VAL A 323 -3.22 26.78 2.14
CA VAL A 323 -2.06 27.67 1.95
C VAL A 323 -0.73 26.94 2.08
N TYR A 324 -0.75 25.72 2.66
CA TYR A 324 0.45 24.94 2.88
C TYR A 324 0.13 23.42 2.82
N ALA A 325 0.97 22.69 2.13
CA ALA A 325 0.85 21.23 2.10
C ALA A 325 2.21 20.54 2.14
N GLU A 326 2.21 19.34 2.72
CA GLU A 326 3.38 18.46 2.78
C GLU A 326 3.08 17.15 2.04
N ILE A 327 3.78 16.94 0.94
CA ILE A 327 3.52 15.88 -0.02
C ILE A 327 4.59 14.80 0.06
N SER A 328 4.23 13.58 0.39
CA SER A 328 5.13 12.42 0.34
C SER A 328 5.49 12.03 -1.08
N ASP A 329 6.79 11.94 -1.38
CA ASP A 329 7.29 11.42 -2.65
C ASP A 329 8.51 10.50 -2.48
N THR A 330 8.43 9.32 -3.09
CA THR A 330 9.51 8.34 -3.09
C THR A 330 10.62 8.66 -4.11
N THR A 331 10.50 9.71 -4.91
CA THR A 331 11.57 10.16 -5.83
C THR A 331 12.71 10.77 -5.03
N LEU A 332 12.42 11.43 -3.93
CA LEU A 332 13.40 12.08 -3.05
C LEU A 332 14.35 11.12 -2.30
N VAL A 333 14.08 9.82 -2.34
CA VAL A 333 15.01 8.83 -1.77
C VAL A 333 15.84 8.11 -2.84
N LYS A 334 15.72 8.53 -4.11
CA LYS A 334 16.40 7.91 -5.25
C LYS A 334 17.66 8.67 -5.62
N LYS A 335 18.83 8.00 -5.56
CA LYS A 335 20.12 8.58 -5.88
C LYS A 335 20.13 9.34 -7.23
N ASN A 336 19.52 8.76 -8.25
CA ASN A 336 19.57 9.27 -9.63
C ASN A 336 18.38 10.17 -10.00
N ALA A 337 17.53 10.55 -9.06
CA ALA A 337 16.32 11.31 -9.37
C ALA A 337 16.00 12.42 -8.36
N ALA A 338 16.54 12.37 -7.15
CA ALA A 338 16.22 13.34 -6.11
C ALA A 338 16.70 14.75 -6.47
N ALA A 339 17.95 14.89 -6.94
CA ALA A 339 18.50 16.18 -7.33
C ALA A 339 17.74 16.81 -8.50
N HIS A 340 17.36 16.00 -9.50
CA HIS A 340 16.56 16.45 -10.63
C HIS A 340 15.16 16.93 -10.19
N MET A 341 14.48 16.18 -9.33
CA MET A 341 13.19 16.59 -8.78
C MET A 341 13.30 17.94 -8.04
N LEU A 342 14.34 18.12 -7.22
CA LEU A 342 14.55 19.37 -6.50
C LEU A 342 14.79 20.55 -7.45
N ARG A 343 15.57 20.37 -8.55
CA ARG A 343 15.70 21.37 -9.59
C ARG A 343 14.33 21.81 -10.10
N GLU A 344 13.50 20.86 -10.55
CA GLU A 344 12.18 21.17 -11.11
C GLU A 344 11.28 21.91 -10.11
N VAL A 345 11.37 21.56 -8.82
CA VAL A 345 10.68 22.23 -7.73
C VAL A 345 11.16 23.66 -7.56
N HIS A 346 12.47 23.89 -7.49
CA HIS A 346 13.05 25.23 -7.32
C HIS A 346 12.77 26.15 -8.50
N GLU A 347 12.74 25.64 -9.73
CA GLU A 347 12.43 26.41 -10.92
C GLU A 347 10.96 26.88 -10.98
N LEU A 348 10.05 26.08 -10.41
CA LEU A 348 8.61 26.32 -10.55
C LEU A 348 7.98 26.93 -9.28
N MET A 349 8.27 26.42 -8.10
CA MET A 349 7.50 26.75 -6.89
C MET A 349 7.49 28.21 -6.51
N PRO A 350 8.55 29.02 -6.71
CA PRO A 350 8.44 30.46 -6.45
C PRO A 350 7.34 31.14 -7.26
N LYS A 351 7.19 30.76 -8.53
CA LYS A 351 6.17 31.30 -9.44
C LYS A 351 4.77 30.82 -9.02
N VAL A 352 4.65 29.55 -8.70
CA VAL A 352 3.38 28.95 -8.26
C VAL A 352 2.93 29.53 -6.92
N THR A 353 3.83 29.70 -5.97
CA THR A 353 3.51 30.31 -4.67
C THR A 353 3.08 31.76 -4.83
N ALA A 354 3.74 32.53 -5.73
CA ALA A 354 3.33 33.90 -6.05
C ALA A 354 1.93 33.97 -6.68
N GLU A 355 1.58 33.02 -7.57
CA GLU A 355 0.25 32.96 -8.21
C GLU A 355 -0.84 32.51 -7.24
N THR A 356 -0.57 31.44 -6.47
CA THR A 356 -1.61 30.72 -5.75
C THR A 356 -1.65 31.01 -4.25
N GLY A 357 -0.59 31.57 -3.69
CA GLY A 357 -0.40 31.68 -2.24
C GLY A 357 -0.15 30.33 -1.53
N VAL A 358 0.02 29.24 -2.30
CA VAL A 358 0.21 27.90 -1.75
C VAL A 358 1.70 27.53 -1.73
N THR A 359 2.19 27.12 -0.58
CA THR A 359 3.53 26.56 -0.43
C THR A 359 3.43 25.04 -0.35
N LEU A 360 4.06 24.36 -1.30
CA LEU A 360 4.22 22.90 -1.27
C LEU A 360 5.61 22.54 -0.79
N ARG A 361 5.70 21.65 0.17
CA ARG A 361 6.94 21.01 0.61
C ARG A 361 6.83 19.50 0.52
N PHE A 362 7.93 18.80 0.53
CA PHE A 362 7.97 17.38 0.24
C PHE A 362 8.58 16.59 1.39
N LEU A 363 8.07 15.37 1.58
CA LEU A 363 8.63 14.39 2.48
C LEU A 363 9.32 13.30 1.68
N ALA A 364 10.56 13.00 2.05
CA ALA A 364 11.33 11.92 1.47
C ALA A 364 10.78 10.56 1.96
N ALA A 365 10.03 9.89 1.13
CA ALA A 365 9.24 8.72 1.51
C ALA A 365 10.00 7.40 1.34
N ILE A 366 10.26 6.72 2.45
CA ILE A 366 10.82 5.36 2.51
C ILE A 366 9.67 4.37 2.59
N ARG A 367 9.64 3.37 1.71
CA ARG A 367 8.66 2.30 1.78
C ARG A 367 9.09 1.20 2.73
N ARG A 368 8.19 0.81 3.63
CA ARG A 368 8.38 -0.38 4.49
C ARG A 368 8.60 -1.64 3.68
N ILE A 369 7.89 -1.72 2.54
CA ILE A 369 7.92 -2.86 1.63
C ILE A 369 7.93 -2.34 0.20
N PRO A 370 8.75 -2.94 -0.69
CA PRO A 370 8.72 -2.63 -2.11
C PRO A 370 7.33 -2.89 -2.71
N LEU A 371 6.86 -1.99 -3.55
CA LEU A 371 5.62 -2.16 -4.31
C LEU A 371 5.92 -3.13 -5.46
N THR A 372 5.64 -4.40 -5.27
CA THR A 372 5.93 -5.45 -6.25
C THR A 372 4.64 -6.00 -6.84
N ILE A 373 4.00 -5.26 -7.74
CA ILE A 373 2.92 -5.81 -8.57
C ILE A 373 3.52 -6.67 -9.69
N ILE A 374 4.67 -6.25 -10.20
CA ILE A 374 5.44 -6.97 -11.21
C ILE A 374 6.80 -7.24 -10.59
N ARG A 375 7.13 -8.52 -10.44
CA ARG A 375 8.47 -8.91 -10.01
C ARG A 375 9.43 -8.74 -11.17
N ASP A 376 10.03 -7.58 -11.23
CA ASP A 376 11.23 -7.39 -12.00
C ASP A 376 12.44 -7.72 -11.12
N LYS A 377 13.32 -8.63 -11.58
CA LYS A 377 14.60 -8.81 -10.93
C LYS A 377 15.44 -7.53 -10.93
N ALA A 378 15.14 -6.63 -11.86
CA ALA A 378 15.77 -5.32 -11.98
C ALA A 378 15.09 -4.22 -11.13
N ALA A 379 13.88 -4.44 -10.60
CA ALA A 379 13.35 -3.61 -9.52
C ALA A 379 14.07 -3.97 -8.22
N THR A 380 15.38 -3.79 -8.26
CA THR A 380 16.27 -3.87 -7.13
C THR A 380 15.71 -3.00 -6.02
N GLN A 381 15.60 -3.57 -4.85
CA GLN A 381 15.49 -2.79 -3.63
C GLN A 381 16.55 -1.71 -3.71
N GLU A 382 16.10 -0.47 -3.81
CA GLU A 382 16.95 0.62 -3.42
C GLU A 382 17.34 0.30 -1.98
N ASP A 383 18.61 0.11 -1.76
CA ASP A 383 19.17 -0.14 -0.47
C ASP A 383 18.64 0.93 0.50
N ILE A 384 17.99 0.52 1.57
CA ILE A 384 17.44 1.45 2.58
C ILE A 384 18.56 2.37 3.09
N GLN A 385 19.77 1.88 3.21
CA GLN A 385 20.92 2.70 3.59
C GLN A 385 21.25 3.72 2.50
N GLY A 386 21.16 3.33 1.22
CA GLY A 386 21.28 4.26 0.11
C GLY A 386 20.21 5.35 0.13
N GLN A 387 18.96 4.99 0.43
CA GLN A 387 17.88 5.95 0.59
C GLN A 387 18.13 6.92 1.75
N LEU A 388 18.61 6.43 2.90
CA LEU A 388 18.95 7.25 4.05
C LEU A 388 20.11 8.22 3.76
N ARG A 389 21.13 7.78 2.99
CA ARG A 389 22.20 8.66 2.52
C ARG A 389 21.67 9.79 1.64
N VAL A 390 20.74 9.48 0.73
CA VAL A 390 20.08 10.51 -0.10
C VAL A 390 19.33 11.51 0.78
N ILE A 391 18.51 11.04 1.72
CA ILE A 391 17.77 11.91 2.64
C ILE A 391 18.72 12.84 3.41
N ARG A 392 19.81 12.30 3.98
CA ARG A 392 20.82 13.11 4.70
C ARG A 392 21.42 14.19 3.81
N ALA A 393 21.72 13.86 2.55
CA ALA A 393 22.28 14.80 1.60
C ALA A 393 21.34 15.98 1.32
N ILE A 394 20.03 15.74 1.18
CA ILE A 394 19.04 16.75 0.77
C ILE A 394 18.24 17.36 1.91
N ALA A 395 18.40 16.90 3.15
CA ALA A 395 17.63 17.38 4.31
C ALA A 395 17.70 18.90 4.55
N ALA A 396 18.76 19.55 4.08
CA ALA A 396 18.91 21.00 4.18
C ALA A 396 18.16 21.81 3.11
N ASP A 397 17.59 21.15 2.09
CA ASP A 397 16.80 21.83 1.06
C ASP A 397 15.55 22.47 1.63
N PRO A 398 15.18 23.71 1.27
CA PRO A 398 13.98 24.38 1.79
C PRO A 398 12.70 23.62 1.47
N TYR A 399 12.61 22.97 0.31
CA TYR A 399 11.42 22.21 -0.10
C TYR A 399 11.38 20.79 0.48
N VAL A 400 12.46 20.30 1.06
CA VAL A 400 12.46 19.06 1.84
C VAL A 400 12.10 19.38 3.29
N ALA A 401 10.88 19.01 3.68
CA ALA A 401 10.38 19.21 5.02
C ALA A 401 10.86 18.10 5.95
N ASP A 402 10.68 16.85 5.51
CA ASP A 402 10.63 15.72 6.42
C ASP A 402 11.03 14.42 5.73
N SER A 403 11.08 13.35 6.53
CA SER A 403 11.02 11.97 6.07
C SER A 403 9.64 11.37 6.33
N ASP A 404 9.29 10.34 5.60
CA ASP A 404 8.05 9.59 5.81
C ASP A 404 8.28 8.09 5.66
N ILE A 405 7.81 7.30 6.61
CA ILE A 405 7.82 5.84 6.53
C ILE A 405 6.44 5.38 6.07
N ILE A 406 6.34 5.02 4.79
CA ILE A 406 5.09 4.71 4.10
C ILE A 406 4.95 3.24 3.68
N GLY A 407 3.79 2.89 3.20
CA GLY A 407 3.45 1.57 2.67
C GLY A 407 2.59 0.79 3.64
N GLU A 408 2.04 -0.32 3.15
CA GLU A 408 1.13 -1.15 3.92
C GLU A 408 1.74 -1.56 5.27
N GLU A 409 1.01 -1.33 6.36
CA GLU A 409 1.45 -1.59 7.73
C GLU A 409 1.36 -3.09 8.05
N ILE A 410 2.29 -3.87 7.50
CA ILE A 410 2.35 -5.33 7.66
C ILE A 410 3.47 -5.79 8.58
N ASN A 411 4.31 -4.89 9.05
CA ASN A 411 5.43 -5.18 9.96
C ASN A 411 5.44 -4.23 11.15
N ASP A 412 5.96 -4.72 12.27
CA ASP A 412 6.19 -3.91 13.45
C ASP A 412 7.25 -2.84 13.13
N ILE A 413 6.99 -1.60 13.54
CA ILE A 413 7.92 -0.49 13.35
C ILE A 413 9.29 -0.76 14.01
N ARG A 414 9.35 -1.60 15.02
CA ARG A 414 10.60 -2.03 15.67
C ARG A 414 11.55 -2.76 14.72
N ASP A 415 11.03 -3.33 13.63
CA ASP A 415 11.86 -3.91 12.56
C ASP A 415 12.66 -2.82 11.79
N LEU A 416 12.26 -1.56 11.91
CA LEU A 416 12.87 -0.40 11.27
C LEU A 416 13.67 0.49 12.24
N ARG A 417 14.06 -0.03 13.42
CA ARG A 417 14.82 0.74 14.42
C ARG A 417 16.07 1.42 13.86
N GLU A 418 16.80 0.72 13.00
CA GLU A 418 18.01 1.29 12.38
C GLU A 418 17.69 2.44 11.42
N VAL A 419 16.56 2.34 10.72
CA VAL A 419 16.06 3.44 9.90
C VAL A 419 15.71 4.64 10.77
N LEU A 420 14.97 4.41 11.87
CA LEU A 420 14.59 5.48 12.81
C LEU A 420 15.82 6.09 13.50
N ARG A 421 16.85 5.30 13.83
CA ARG A 421 18.10 5.80 14.37
C ARG A 421 18.80 6.74 13.39
N ALA A 422 18.89 6.35 12.12
CA ALA A 422 19.46 7.18 11.07
C ALA A 422 18.66 8.48 10.86
N LEU A 423 17.30 8.40 10.86
CA LEU A 423 16.44 9.56 10.74
C LEU A 423 16.54 10.49 11.96
N ALA A 424 16.66 9.95 13.17
CA ALA A 424 16.88 10.73 14.38
C ALA A 424 18.24 11.47 14.33
N ALA A 425 19.30 10.83 13.81
CA ALA A 425 20.58 11.48 13.59
C ALA A 425 20.47 12.63 12.57
N ILE A 426 19.78 12.40 11.43
CA ILE A 426 19.54 13.45 10.43
C ILE A 426 18.75 14.62 11.03
N ALA A 427 17.74 14.33 11.86
CA ALA A 427 16.98 15.36 12.56
C ALA A 427 17.84 16.15 13.58
N GLY A 428 18.81 15.51 14.21
CA GLY A 428 19.79 16.15 15.07
C GLY A 428 20.70 17.12 14.32
N GLU A 429 21.09 16.78 13.08
CA GLU A 429 21.91 17.62 12.20
C GLU A 429 21.11 18.76 11.53
N ASN A 430 19.78 18.57 11.37
CA ASN A 430 18.89 19.47 10.61
C ASN A 430 17.72 19.92 11.49
N LYS A 431 17.88 21.07 12.14
CA LYS A 431 16.84 21.63 13.02
C LYS A 431 15.50 21.74 12.30
N GLY A 432 14.47 21.17 12.91
CA GLY A 432 13.10 21.17 12.40
C GLY A 432 12.81 20.11 11.34
N PHE A 433 13.73 19.18 11.11
CA PHE A 433 13.46 17.99 10.30
C PHE A 433 12.47 17.09 11.05
N VAL A 434 11.35 16.80 10.44
CA VAL A 434 10.27 15.99 11.02
C VAL A 434 10.46 14.52 10.65
N ILE A 435 10.17 13.62 11.56
CA ILE A 435 10.04 12.20 11.30
C ILE A 435 8.56 11.86 11.24
N ARG A 436 8.05 11.51 10.06
CA ARG A 436 6.68 11.00 9.91
C ARG A 436 6.67 9.49 9.77
N ILE A 437 5.71 8.84 10.42
CA ILE A 437 5.55 7.40 10.45
C ILE A 437 4.07 7.07 10.26
N HIS A 438 3.72 6.28 9.25
CA HIS A 438 2.40 5.68 9.18
C HIS A 438 2.31 4.57 10.23
N ALA A 439 1.45 4.72 11.21
CA ALA A 439 1.25 3.74 12.26
C ALA A 439 -0.19 3.76 12.78
N GLY A 440 -0.71 2.58 13.10
CA GLY A 440 -2.09 2.43 13.54
C GLY A 440 -3.11 2.55 12.40
N GLU A 441 -2.71 2.39 11.15
CA GLU A 441 -3.63 2.32 10.01
C GLU A 441 -4.32 0.95 9.94
N ASN A 442 -3.64 -0.10 10.38
CA ASN A 442 -4.11 -1.48 10.36
C ASN A 442 -4.33 -2.01 11.77
N ASP A 443 -5.43 -2.72 11.99
CA ASP A 443 -5.81 -3.28 13.29
C ASP A 443 -4.93 -4.45 13.76
N SER A 444 -4.11 -5.01 12.89
CA SER A 444 -3.22 -6.13 13.19
C SER A 444 -2.00 -5.76 14.03
N LEU A 445 -1.63 -4.47 14.11
CA LEU A 445 -0.42 -3.98 14.77
C LEU A 445 -0.72 -2.81 15.73
N ARG A 446 -1.62 -3.03 16.67
CA ARG A 446 -2.12 -2.00 17.61
C ARG A 446 -1.05 -1.35 18.49
N ASP A 447 0.12 -1.94 18.62
CA ASP A 447 1.21 -1.37 19.40
C ASP A 447 2.13 -0.46 18.55
N ASN A 448 1.93 -0.38 17.24
CA ASN A 448 2.84 0.38 16.36
C ASN A 448 2.87 1.88 16.65
N VAL A 449 1.78 2.48 17.10
CA VAL A 449 1.77 3.90 17.52
C VAL A 449 2.71 4.09 18.73
N ALA A 450 2.57 3.26 19.75
CA ALA A 450 3.43 3.30 20.95
C ALA A 450 4.88 2.92 20.60
N ASN A 451 5.07 1.88 19.80
CA ASN A 451 6.38 1.43 19.37
C ASN A 451 7.10 2.48 18.50
N SER A 452 6.38 3.27 17.70
CA SER A 452 6.95 4.37 16.91
C SER A 452 7.56 5.43 17.83
N LEU A 453 6.81 5.85 18.84
CA LEU A 453 7.30 6.83 19.82
C LEU A 453 8.50 6.29 20.60
N ALA A 454 8.42 5.05 21.08
CA ALA A 454 9.50 4.40 21.82
C ALA A 454 10.78 4.26 20.98
N CYS A 455 10.66 3.78 19.74
CA CYS A 455 11.81 3.60 18.84
C CYS A 455 12.50 4.93 18.49
N VAL A 456 11.73 6.02 18.28
CA VAL A 456 12.34 7.34 18.05
C VAL A 456 13.05 7.81 19.30
N ARG A 457 12.45 7.64 20.47
CA ARG A 457 13.05 8.01 21.76
C ARG A 457 14.34 7.24 22.04
N GLU A 458 14.35 5.94 21.80
CA GLU A 458 15.52 5.06 21.91
C GLU A 458 16.65 5.41 20.92
N ALA A 459 16.28 6.03 19.79
CA ALA A 459 17.21 6.41 18.73
C ALA A 459 17.96 7.73 19.00
N LEU A 460 17.53 8.51 19.99
CA LEU A 460 18.12 9.82 20.29
C LEU A 460 19.55 9.69 20.85
N ALA A 461 20.44 10.53 20.40
CA ALA A 461 21.76 10.67 20.99
C ALA A 461 21.65 11.30 22.41
N LYS A 462 22.69 11.09 23.23
CA LYS A 462 22.72 11.67 24.58
C LYS A 462 22.57 13.19 24.51
N GLY A 463 21.55 13.73 25.19
CA GLY A 463 21.25 15.16 25.21
C GLY A 463 20.48 15.67 23.97
N GLN A 464 20.20 14.83 22.98
CA GLN A 464 19.37 15.21 21.84
C GLN A 464 17.90 15.35 22.27
N LYS A 465 17.30 16.50 21.93
CA LYS A 465 15.87 16.71 22.12
C LYS A 465 15.06 15.88 21.14
N MET A 466 13.87 15.48 21.55
CA MET A 466 12.91 14.81 20.68
C MET A 466 12.69 15.64 19.40
N PRO A 467 12.94 15.08 18.20
CA PRO A 467 12.60 15.77 16.96
C PRO A 467 11.09 15.86 16.82
N PRO A 468 10.58 16.79 16.01
CA PRO A 468 9.18 16.81 15.68
C PRO A 468 8.79 15.44 15.09
N LEU A 469 7.85 14.77 15.75
CA LEU A 469 7.35 13.45 15.36
C LEU A 469 5.90 13.58 14.93
N ARG A 470 5.59 13.03 13.76
CA ARG A 470 4.21 12.91 13.27
C ARG A 470 3.86 11.45 13.05
N ILE A 471 2.68 11.07 13.44
CA ILE A 471 2.16 9.71 13.28
C ILE A 471 0.90 9.79 12.42
N GLY A 472 1.00 9.26 11.21
CA GLY A 472 -0.13 9.17 10.30
C GLY A 472 -1.10 8.08 10.74
N HIS A 473 -2.37 8.33 10.59
CA HIS A 473 -3.54 7.54 10.93
C HIS A 473 -3.83 7.43 12.43
N GLY A 474 -3.01 6.76 13.24
CA GLY A 474 -3.27 6.59 14.68
C GLY A 474 -4.62 5.97 15.02
N LEU A 475 -5.25 5.28 14.04
CA LEU A 475 -6.61 4.76 14.13
C LEU A 475 -6.69 3.56 15.07
N TYR A 476 -5.74 2.64 14.96
CA TYR A 476 -5.69 1.42 15.76
C TYR A 476 -4.54 1.47 16.76
N THR A 477 -4.89 1.34 18.03
CA THR A 477 -3.95 1.35 19.14
C THR A 477 -4.49 0.52 20.31
N ALA A 478 -3.77 0.50 21.44
CA ALA A 478 -4.31 -0.04 22.66
C ALA A 478 -5.63 0.69 23.02
N ASN A 479 -6.54 0.01 23.72
CA ASN A 479 -7.76 0.65 24.20
C ASN A 479 -7.38 1.90 25.04
N LEU A 480 -7.76 3.08 24.55
CA LEU A 480 -7.38 4.35 25.15
C LEU A 480 -7.97 4.58 26.55
N HIS A 481 -9.00 3.83 26.95
CA HIS A 481 -9.54 3.83 28.31
C HIS A 481 -8.75 2.94 29.28
N SER A 482 -7.90 2.03 28.75
CA SER A 482 -7.05 1.19 29.60
C SER A 482 -5.86 1.96 30.15
N GLN A 483 -5.24 1.44 31.22
CA GLN A 483 -4.00 2.00 31.77
C GLN A 483 -2.91 2.17 30.69
N LYS A 484 -2.75 1.17 29.81
CA LYS A 484 -1.80 1.23 28.68
C LYS A 484 -2.16 2.34 27.70
N GLY A 485 -3.46 2.52 27.41
CA GLY A 485 -3.94 3.59 26.53
C GLY A 485 -3.77 4.98 27.14
N GLN A 486 -4.05 5.15 28.41
CA GLN A 486 -3.83 6.42 29.12
C GLN A 486 -2.34 6.76 29.19
N GLN A 487 -1.48 5.77 29.40
CA GLN A 487 -0.03 5.97 29.34
C GLN A 487 0.42 6.43 27.96
N LEU A 488 -0.11 5.83 26.89
CA LEU A 488 0.18 6.26 25.51
C LEU A 488 -0.25 7.71 25.25
N ILE A 489 -1.45 8.12 25.69
CA ILE A 489 -1.94 9.49 25.58
C ILE A 489 -0.97 10.45 26.28
N LYS A 490 -0.56 10.11 27.51
CA LYS A 490 0.40 10.89 28.29
C LYS A 490 1.72 11.06 27.53
N GLU A 491 2.28 9.97 27.03
CA GLU A 491 3.55 9.97 26.32
C GLU A 491 3.50 10.76 25.00
N LEU A 492 2.42 10.64 24.23
CA LEU A 492 2.19 11.41 23.01
C LEU A 492 2.14 12.91 23.31
N ARG A 493 1.41 13.30 24.35
CA ARG A 493 1.30 14.69 24.78
C ARG A 493 2.65 15.25 25.25
N GLU A 494 3.37 14.53 26.10
CA GLU A 494 4.65 14.96 26.67
C GLU A 494 5.76 15.03 25.61
N SER A 495 5.73 14.15 24.61
CA SER A 495 6.68 14.19 23.50
C SER A 495 6.39 15.31 22.49
N GLY A 496 5.20 15.92 22.54
CA GLY A 496 4.75 16.86 21.51
C GLY A 496 4.47 16.23 20.15
N ALA A 497 4.33 14.90 20.07
CA ALA A 497 3.98 14.21 18.85
C ALA A 497 2.62 14.67 18.30
N VAL A 498 2.50 14.75 16.98
CA VAL A 498 1.28 15.14 16.29
C VAL A 498 0.69 13.93 15.58
N LEU A 499 -0.58 13.65 15.82
CA LEU A 499 -1.33 12.62 15.09
C LEU A 499 -2.02 13.24 13.88
N GLU A 500 -1.94 12.57 12.75
CA GLU A 500 -2.53 13.00 11.47
C GLU A 500 -3.68 12.07 11.08
N PHE A 501 -4.89 12.60 10.97
CA PHE A 501 -6.11 11.81 10.72
C PHE A 501 -6.63 12.00 9.30
N GLN A 502 -6.98 10.89 8.64
CA GLN A 502 -7.48 10.79 7.27
C GLN A 502 -8.75 9.94 7.27
N LEU A 503 -9.88 10.52 7.67
CA LEU A 503 -11.11 9.75 7.88
C LEU A 503 -11.62 9.12 6.57
N THR A 504 -11.60 9.86 5.48
CA THR A 504 -12.13 9.38 4.20
C THR A 504 -11.29 8.21 3.66
N SER A 505 -9.96 8.31 3.66
CA SER A 505 -9.12 7.21 3.18
C SER A 505 -9.30 5.95 4.03
N ASN A 506 -9.38 6.09 5.34
CA ASN A 506 -9.61 4.96 6.25
C ASN A 506 -10.96 4.26 5.98
N VAL A 507 -12.02 5.03 5.70
CA VAL A 507 -13.32 4.49 5.30
C VAL A 507 -13.23 3.80 3.93
N ARG A 508 -12.58 4.45 2.95
CA ARG A 508 -12.51 3.97 1.56
C ARG A 508 -11.64 2.73 1.39
N LEU A 509 -10.58 2.62 2.15
CA LEU A 509 -9.72 1.44 2.18
C LEU A 509 -10.30 0.30 3.03
N ASN A 510 -11.47 0.51 3.65
CA ASN A 510 -12.10 -0.40 4.61
C ASN A 510 -11.22 -0.68 5.84
N ASN A 511 -10.36 0.25 6.22
CA ASN A 511 -9.57 0.16 7.43
C ASN A 511 -10.43 0.51 8.67
N LEU A 512 -11.45 1.34 8.49
CA LEU A 512 -12.35 1.75 9.56
C LEU A 512 -13.65 0.93 9.51
N THR A 513 -13.92 0.19 10.59
CA THR A 513 -15.11 -0.68 10.70
C THR A 513 -16.28 -0.03 11.46
N SER A 514 -15.99 0.95 12.31
CA SER A 514 -17.00 1.66 13.10
C SER A 514 -16.51 3.04 13.50
N LEU A 515 -17.34 4.06 13.28
CA LEU A 515 -17.08 5.43 13.75
C LEU A 515 -17.17 5.56 15.27
N LYS A 516 -18.01 4.75 15.91
CA LYS A 516 -18.21 4.80 17.38
C LYS A 516 -16.91 4.60 18.15
N ASN A 517 -15.99 3.81 17.60
CA ASN A 517 -14.71 3.48 18.23
C ASN A 517 -13.54 4.29 17.67
N HIS A 518 -13.81 5.37 16.91
CA HIS A 518 -12.75 6.20 16.36
C HIS A 518 -12.00 6.94 17.49
N PRO A 519 -10.66 6.84 17.58
CA PRO A 519 -9.90 7.30 18.75
C PRO A 519 -9.68 8.80 18.82
N LEU A 520 -9.94 9.55 17.76
CA LEU A 520 -9.61 10.98 17.65
C LEU A 520 -10.11 11.81 18.83
N ARG A 521 -11.38 11.62 19.22
CA ARG A 521 -11.99 12.37 20.34
C ARG A 521 -11.25 12.13 21.66
N GLN A 522 -10.81 10.89 21.89
CA GLN A 522 -10.08 10.52 23.12
C GLN A 522 -8.68 11.15 23.12
N TYR A 523 -8.01 11.17 21.99
CA TYR A 523 -6.73 11.87 21.85
C TYR A 523 -6.87 13.36 22.10
N LEU A 524 -7.87 14.02 21.50
CA LEU A 524 -8.15 15.45 21.70
C LEU A 524 -8.45 15.77 23.18
N ARG A 525 -9.27 14.94 23.84
CA ARG A 525 -9.58 15.10 25.27
C ARG A 525 -8.37 14.88 26.16
N GLY A 526 -7.47 13.98 25.77
CA GLY A 526 -6.19 13.73 26.42
C GLY A 526 -5.13 14.80 26.16
N GLY A 527 -5.43 15.83 25.36
CA GLY A 527 -4.52 16.94 25.06
C GLY A 527 -3.44 16.59 24.03
N VAL A 528 -3.62 15.51 23.26
CA VAL A 528 -2.72 15.17 22.14
C VAL A 528 -3.00 16.09 20.95
N ALA A 529 -1.94 16.59 20.32
CA ALA A 529 -2.06 17.39 19.12
C ALA A 529 -2.51 16.52 17.94
N CYS A 530 -3.64 16.88 17.35
CA CYS A 530 -4.22 16.17 16.19
C CYS A 530 -4.47 17.15 15.06
N VAL A 531 -4.16 16.73 13.83
CA VAL A 531 -4.40 17.48 12.60
C VAL A 531 -5.08 16.59 11.58
N GLN A 532 -5.64 17.21 10.53
CA GLN A 532 -6.19 16.47 9.41
C GLN A 532 -5.21 16.35 8.24
N GLY A 533 -5.44 15.37 7.38
CA GLY A 533 -4.84 15.21 6.07
C GLY A 533 -5.78 14.47 5.14
N THR A 534 -5.57 14.56 3.83
CA THR A 534 -6.41 13.88 2.83
C THR A 534 -5.91 12.51 2.46
N ASP A 535 -4.65 12.19 2.79
CA ASP A 535 -3.91 11.01 2.35
C ASP A 535 -3.73 10.95 0.81
N GLY A 536 -4.77 11.30 0.09
CA GLY A 536 -4.78 11.34 -1.36
C GLY A 536 -6.12 11.80 -1.91
N GLY A 537 -6.40 13.07 -1.73
CA GLY A 537 -7.72 13.63 -1.95
C GLY A 537 -8.40 13.16 -3.23
N ALA A 538 -7.73 13.26 -4.36
CA ALA A 538 -8.34 12.89 -5.64
C ALA A 538 -8.55 11.37 -5.81
N LEU A 539 -7.60 10.56 -5.31
CA LEU A 539 -7.72 9.10 -5.38
C LEU A 539 -8.89 8.59 -4.54
N TYR A 540 -9.09 9.17 -3.35
CA TYR A 540 -10.16 8.81 -2.42
C TYR A 540 -11.44 9.65 -2.60
N GLY A 541 -11.43 10.63 -3.51
CA GLY A 541 -12.58 11.51 -3.79
C GLY A 541 -12.95 12.42 -2.63
N THR A 542 -11.95 12.95 -1.95
CA THR A 542 -12.05 13.90 -0.85
C THR A 542 -11.16 15.11 -1.10
N ASP A 543 -11.26 16.09 -0.27
CA ASP A 543 -10.34 17.21 -0.16
C ASP A 543 -10.31 17.75 1.28
N SER A 544 -9.53 18.81 1.53
CA SER A 544 -9.39 19.37 2.89
C SER A 544 -10.71 19.85 3.49
N ILE A 545 -11.66 20.31 2.66
CA ILE A 545 -12.99 20.74 3.10
C ILE A 545 -13.85 19.51 3.43
N ASP A 546 -13.84 18.52 2.55
CA ASP A 546 -14.58 17.27 2.76
C ASP A 546 -14.11 16.54 4.02
N GLU A 547 -12.78 16.49 4.27
CA GLU A 547 -12.23 15.90 5.50
C GLU A 547 -12.69 16.68 6.74
N GLN A 548 -12.63 18.01 6.70
CA GLN A 548 -13.10 18.83 7.81
C GLN A 548 -14.58 18.57 8.12
N LEU A 549 -15.41 18.50 7.10
CA LEU A 549 -16.84 18.23 7.26
C LEU A 549 -17.10 16.80 7.75
N ALA A 550 -16.29 15.85 7.29
CA ALA A 550 -16.36 14.48 7.78
C ALA A 550 -16.04 14.40 9.27
N LEU A 551 -14.99 15.06 9.74
CA LEU A 551 -14.65 15.16 11.15
C LEU A 551 -15.75 15.83 11.97
N GLU A 552 -16.30 16.93 11.48
CA GLU A 552 -17.35 17.68 12.15
C GLU A 552 -18.67 16.91 12.23
N ARG A 553 -19.11 16.30 11.13
CA ARG A 553 -20.47 15.75 11.03
C ARG A 553 -20.55 14.24 11.23
N LEU A 554 -19.52 13.49 10.85
CA LEU A 554 -19.52 12.03 10.99
C LEU A 554 -18.99 11.58 12.34
N LEU A 555 -17.97 12.27 12.86
CA LEU A 555 -17.44 12.03 14.20
C LEU A 555 -18.12 12.89 15.25
N ASP A 556 -18.98 13.83 14.84
CA ASP A 556 -19.72 14.75 15.71
C ASP A 556 -18.78 15.47 16.71
N LEU A 557 -17.66 15.98 16.18
CA LEU A 557 -16.72 16.73 16.97
C LEU A 557 -17.35 18.05 17.42
N SER A 558 -17.16 18.39 18.68
CA SER A 558 -17.63 19.66 19.22
C SER A 558 -16.82 20.83 18.64
N TYR A 559 -17.39 22.03 18.72
CA TYR A 559 -16.70 23.26 18.34
C TYR A 559 -15.33 23.38 19.03
N GLU A 560 -15.27 23.05 20.30
CA GLU A 560 -14.01 23.11 21.09
C GLU A 560 -12.98 22.08 20.60
N GLU A 561 -13.41 20.85 20.27
CA GLU A 561 -12.56 19.80 19.71
C GLU A 561 -12.01 20.23 18.34
N MET A 562 -12.83 20.86 17.49
CA MET A 562 -12.40 21.42 16.22
C MET A 562 -11.42 22.59 16.40
N CYS A 563 -11.65 23.48 17.37
CA CYS A 563 -10.71 24.56 17.69
C CYS A 563 -9.36 24.03 18.20
N ARG A 564 -9.34 22.93 18.95
CA ARG A 564 -8.09 22.27 19.38
C ARG A 564 -7.29 21.73 18.18
N MET A 565 -7.96 21.08 17.23
CA MET A 565 -7.33 20.63 15.99
C MET A 565 -6.77 21.82 15.20
N ARG A 566 -7.54 22.89 15.09
CA ARG A 566 -7.14 24.10 14.39
C ARG A 566 -5.91 24.76 15.04
N ALA A 567 -5.88 24.83 16.37
CA ALA A 567 -4.72 25.35 17.11
C ALA A 567 -3.47 24.48 16.93
N ALA A 568 -3.63 23.15 16.84
CA ALA A 568 -2.53 22.25 16.53
C ALA A 568 -2.00 22.47 15.10
N GLU A 569 -2.90 22.61 14.12
CA GLU A 569 -2.56 22.95 12.74
C GLU A 569 -1.79 24.27 12.64
N ASP A 570 -2.29 25.34 13.28
CA ASP A 570 -1.66 26.67 13.26
C ASP A 570 -0.23 26.63 13.83
N ARG A 571 -0.02 25.87 14.90
CA ARG A 571 1.31 25.69 15.47
C ARG A 571 2.24 24.98 14.51
N VAL A 572 1.80 23.89 13.88
CA VAL A 572 2.60 23.14 12.89
C VAL A 572 2.89 24.01 11.68
N LEU A 573 1.89 24.72 11.15
CA LEU A 573 2.05 25.63 10.01
C LEU A 573 3.08 26.72 10.31
N LYS A 574 2.94 27.39 11.44
CA LYS A 574 3.83 28.47 11.86
C LYS A 574 5.29 27.99 11.97
N GLU A 575 5.52 26.84 12.60
CA GLU A 575 6.87 26.29 12.75
C GLU A 575 7.43 25.81 11.40
N SER A 576 6.64 25.13 10.57
CA SER A 576 7.05 24.68 9.25
C SER A 576 7.42 25.85 8.33
N MET A 577 6.65 26.92 8.33
CA MET A 577 6.94 28.12 7.52
C MET A 577 8.18 28.86 8.03
N LYS A 578 8.40 28.93 9.35
CA LYS A 578 9.63 29.49 9.94
C LYS A 578 10.87 28.72 9.51
N ILE A 579 10.81 27.38 9.51
CA ILE A 579 11.90 26.51 9.08
C ILE A 579 12.14 26.67 7.58
N PHE A 580 11.06 26.70 6.79
CA PHE A 580 11.13 26.92 5.35
C PHE A 580 11.86 28.23 5.03
N ALA A 581 11.43 29.35 5.61
CA ALA A 581 12.07 30.67 5.43
C ALA A 581 13.55 30.67 5.84
N ALA A 582 13.89 30.03 6.97
CA ALA A 582 15.28 29.92 7.42
C ALA A 582 16.16 29.10 6.46
N LYS A 583 15.61 28.01 5.90
CA LYS A 583 16.29 27.20 4.87
C LYS A 583 16.42 27.98 3.56
N GLN A 584 15.36 28.70 3.11
CA GLN A 584 15.41 29.53 1.91
C GLN A 584 16.50 30.58 1.99
N LYS A 585 16.59 31.32 3.09
CA LYS A 585 17.64 32.33 3.30
C LYS A 585 19.06 31.77 3.16
N ARG A 586 19.29 30.53 3.61
CA ARG A 586 20.59 29.86 3.44
C ARG A 586 20.86 29.45 1.99
N PHE A 587 19.82 29.29 1.19
CA PHE A 587 19.86 28.79 -0.17
C PHE A 587 19.75 29.88 -1.24
N GLU A 588 19.58 31.15 -0.87
CA GLU A 588 19.41 32.31 -1.76
C GLU A 588 20.53 32.50 -2.80
N LYS A 589 21.72 31.93 -2.52
CA LYS A 589 22.88 32.03 -3.42
C LYS A 589 22.79 31.12 -4.64
N HIS A 590 21.86 30.19 -4.67
CA HIS A 590 21.67 29.23 -5.78
C HIS A 590 20.38 29.58 -6.50
N THR A 591 20.49 30.34 -7.60
CA THR A 591 19.33 30.84 -8.37
C THR A 591 19.11 30.06 -9.68
N ASP A 592 20.12 29.37 -10.19
CA ASP A 592 20.02 28.54 -11.40
C ASP A 592 19.65 27.09 -11.06
N GLY A 593 18.60 26.57 -11.70
CA GLY A 593 18.13 25.20 -11.50
C GLY A 593 19.18 24.13 -11.79
N ARG A 594 20.07 24.35 -12.78
CA ARG A 594 21.15 23.41 -13.11
C ARG A 594 22.23 23.39 -12.01
N GLU A 595 22.55 24.54 -11.42
CA GLU A 595 23.44 24.63 -10.27
C GLU A 595 22.86 23.92 -9.06
N ILE A 596 21.57 24.02 -8.83
CA ILE A 596 20.85 23.34 -7.76
C ILE A 596 20.94 21.81 -7.94
N GLU A 597 20.68 21.31 -9.15
CA GLU A 597 20.78 19.89 -9.45
C GLU A 597 22.20 19.38 -9.22
N ALA A 598 23.20 20.08 -9.78
CA ALA A 598 24.61 19.71 -9.60
C ALA A 598 25.05 19.76 -8.14
N TYR A 599 24.60 20.75 -7.38
CA TYR A 599 24.91 20.88 -5.95
C TYR A 599 24.40 19.69 -5.14
N TRP A 600 23.11 19.31 -5.33
CA TRP A 600 22.52 18.18 -4.60
C TRP A 600 23.08 16.85 -5.08
N GLN A 601 23.29 16.68 -6.39
CA GLN A 601 23.89 15.45 -6.92
C GLN A 601 25.29 15.23 -6.37
N LYS A 602 26.13 16.27 -6.29
CA LYS A 602 27.46 16.21 -5.69
C LYS A 602 27.40 15.82 -4.21
N LYS A 603 26.41 16.35 -3.45
CA LYS A 603 26.21 15.95 -2.04
C LYS A 603 25.76 14.51 -1.90
N ILE A 604 24.84 14.07 -2.74
CA ILE A 604 24.36 12.67 -2.76
C ILE A 604 25.52 11.72 -3.08
N ASP A 605 26.36 12.06 -4.05
CA ASP A 605 27.48 11.23 -4.45
C ASP A 605 28.56 11.16 -3.37
N ARG A 606 28.84 12.26 -2.67
CA ARG A 606 29.75 12.27 -1.50
C ARG A 606 29.24 11.37 -0.38
N GLN A 607 27.98 11.46 -0.02
CA GLN A 607 27.38 10.55 0.99
C GLN A 607 27.42 9.08 0.54
N ALA A 608 27.46 8.83 -0.75
CA ALA A 608 27.62 7.48 -1.28
C ALA A 608 29.08 6.96 -1.19
N SER A 609 30.07 7.85 -1.26
CA SER A 609 31.50 7.49 -1.12
C SER A 609 31.94 7.36 0.34
N ASP A 610 31.37 8.13 1.26
CA ASP A 610 31.70 8.07 2.69
C ASP A 610 31.17 6.83 3.40
N GLY A 611 30.33 6.02 2.73
CA GLY A 611 29.74 4.77 3.24
C GLY A 611 30.59 3.53 3.05
N THR A 612 31.84 3.64 2.66
CA THR A 612 32.72 2.47 2.37
C THR A 612 33.44 1.90 3.58
N ASP A 613 33.33 2.50 4.77
CA ASP A 613 33.95 1.96 5.99
C ASP A 613 32.91 1.34 6.92
N SER A 614 32.74 0.07 6.77
CA SER A 614 32.31 -1.05 7.61
C SER A 614 31.34 -2.00 6.91
N GLU A 615 31.47 -2.23 5.64
CA GLU A 615 30.92 -3.41 5.01
C GLU A 615 31.80 -4.61 5.40
N ILE A 616 31.25 -5.50 6.22
CA ILE A 616 31.67 -6.90 6.17
C ILE A 616 31.37 -7.31 4.73
N ALA A 617 32.39 -7.38 3.91
CA ALA A 617 32.28 -7.70 2.50
C ALA A 617 31.41 -8.96 2.35
N PRO A 618 30.28 -8.89 1.62
CA PRO A 618 29.55 -10.08 1.32
C PRO A 618 30.46 -10.95 0.47
N GLN A 619 30.65 -12.19 0.87
CA GLN A 619 31.23 -13.19 -0.03
C GLN A 619 30.44 -13.12 -1.34
N LYS A 620 31.05 -12.63 -2.41
CA LYS A 620 30.42 -12.58 -3.73
C LYS A 620 30.16 -14.01 -4.17
N CYS A 621 28.90 -14.41 -4.05
CA CYS A 621 28.40 -15.62 -4.66
C CYS A 621 27.67 -15.26 -5.96
N ASP A 622 28.35 -15.44 -7.06
CA ASP A 622 27.81 -15.16 -8.39
C ASP A 622 27.09 -16.40 -8.93
N SER A 623 25.92 -16.74 -8.46
CA SER A 623 24.94 -17.53 -9.24
C SER A 623 24.01 -18.42 -8.44
N ALA A 624 22.97 -18.95 -9.10
CA ALA A 624 22.08 -20.01 -8.62
C ALA A 624 22.84 -21.28 -8.16
N SER A 625 24.08 -21.49 -8.58
CA SER A 625 24.96 -22.56 -8.10
C SER A 625 25.28 -22.42 -6.62
N CYS A 626 25.48 -21.24 -6.10
CA CYS A 626 25.81 -21.00 -4.70
C CYS A 626 24.64 -21.36 -3.75
N LEU A 627 23.40 -21.03 -4.12
CA LEU A 627 22.23 -21.43 -3.32
C LEU A 627 22.06 -22.95 -3.28
N LYS A 628 22.34 -23.64 -4.39
CA LYS A 628 22.34 -25.10 -4.47
C LYS A 628 23.34 -25.73 -3.52
N GLU A 629 24.54 -25.16 -3.40
CA GLU A 629 25.58 -25.62 -2.47
C GLU A 629 25.22 -25.33 -1.02
N GLN A 630 24.63 -24.17 -0.74
CA GLN A 630 24.19 -23.80 0.60
C GLN A 630 23.07 -24.71 1.12
N ILE A 631 22.13 -25.11 0.27
CA ILE A 631 21.05 -26.04 0.63
C ILE A 631 21.62 -27.43 0.97
N ARG A 632 22.74 -27.86 0.40
CA ARG A 632 23.41 -29.13 0.73
C ARG A 632 23.87 -29.25 2.17
N VAL A 633 24.01 -28.16 2.88
CA VAL A 633 24.38 -28.15 4.30
C VAL A 633 23.23 -28.61 5.20
N ILE A 634 21.98 -28.54 4.73
CA ILE A 634 20.84 -29.17 5.40
C ILE A 634 21.05 -30.68 5.25
N PRO A 635 21.17 -31.46 6.36
CA PRO A 635 21.51 -32.88 6.32
C PRO A 635 20.61 -33.65 5.35
N ALA A 636 21.25 -34.48 4.50
CA ALA A 636 20.52 -35.18 3.44
C ALA A 636 19.66 -36.34 3.98
N ASP A 637 20.00 -36.84 5.13
CA ASP A 637 19.34 -37.94 5.86
C ASP A 637 18.21 -37.49 6.79
N LYS A 638 18.03 -36.17 6.98
CA LYS A 638 16.97 -35.61 7.83
C LYS A 638 15.82 -34.99 7.03
N VAL A 639 14.62 -35.13 7.53
CA VAL A 639 13.44 -34.48 6.99
C VAL A 639 13.49 -33.00 7.34
N PRO A 640 13.51 -32.09 6.36
CA PRO A 640 13.44 -30.66 6.62
C PRO A 640 12.00 -30.25 6.94
N VAL A 641 11.78 -29.77 8.15
CA VAL A 641 10.53 -29.16 8.59
C VAL A 641 10.67 -27.64 8.51
N ILE A 642 10.00 -27.03 7.55
CA ILE A 642 10.08 -25.61 7.27
C ILE A 642 8.96 -24.88 8.02
N LEU A 643 9.32 -24.08 9.02
CA LEU A 643 8.35 -23.30 9.79
C LEU A 643 8.23 -21.86 9.23
N LEU A 644 7.02 -21.48 8.88
CA LEU A 644 6.65 -20.12 8.50
C LEU A 644 5.85 -19.49 9.65
N GLY A 645 6.39 -18.48 10.29
CA GLY A 645 5.77 -17.87 11.46
C GLY A 645 6.57 -16.72 12.09
N GLY A 646 7.55 -16.19 11.36
CA GLY A 646 8.40 -15.08 11.83
C GLY A 646 7.77 -13.69 11.74
N SER A 647 6.55 -13.56 11.19
CA SER A 647 5.83 -12.30 11.13
C SER A 647 4.33 -12.51 11.34
N PHE A 648 3.72 -11.65 12.14
CA PHE A 648 2.29 -11.65 12.42
C PHE A 648 1.54 -10.85 11.36
N ASN A 649 0.85 -11.55 10.45
CA ASN A 649 0.01 -10.95 9.42
C ASN A 649 -1.43 -11.49 9.45
N SER A 650 -1.82 -12.11 10.53
CA SER A 650 -3.20 -12.56 10.69
C SER A 650 -4.11 -11.38 11.00
N SER A 651 -5.27 -11.36 10.38
CA SER A 651 -6.33 -10.36 10.59
C SER A 651 -6.91 -10.31 12.01
N SER A 652 -6.54 -11.23 12.85
CA SER A 652 -7.07 -11.32 14.20
C SER A 652 -6.06 -10.86 15.22
N HIS A 653 -6.01 -9.56 15.50
CA HIS A 653 -5.55 -8.97 16.77
C HIS A 653 -4.28 -9.50 17.46
N ALA A 654 -3.47 -10.30 16.81
CA ALA A 654 -2.45 -11.07 17.48
C ALA A 654 -1.03 -10.60 17.17
N THR A 655 -0.58 -9.63 17.91
CA THR A 655 0.85 -9.46 18.25
C THR A 655 1.34 -10.54 19.22
N ARG A 656 0.48 -11.48 19.60
CA ARG A 656 0.79 -12.55 20.56
C ARG A 656 0.69 -13.92 19.93
N ILE A 657 1.65 -14.78 20.27
CA ILE A 657 1.60 -16.20 19.97
C ILE A 657 0.33 -16.79 20.59
N LYS A 658 -0.46 -17.48 19.78
CA LYS A 658 -1.68 -18.13 20.26
C LYS A 658 -1.34 -19.36 21.06
N GLN A 659 -2.00 -19.52 22.19
CA GLN A 659 -1.73 -20.63 23.09
C GLN A 659 -1.92 -22.02 22.45
N PRO A 660 -2.99 -22.29 21.67
CA PRO A 660 -3.13 -23.58 20.98
C PRO A 660 -1.98 -23.93 20.03
N LEU A 661 -1.42 -22.91 19.33
CA LEU A 661 -0.28 -23.13 18.43
C LEU A 661 1.05 -23.24 19.17
N ARG A 662 1.18 -22.64 20.35
CA ARG A 662 2.33 -22.87 21.24
C ARG A 662 2.33 -24.28 21.74
N GLU A 663 1.18 -24.81 22.13
CA GLU A 663 1.00 -26.19 22.58
C GLU A 663 1.28 -27.17 21.44
N LEU A 664 0.81 -26.88 20.23
CA LEU A 664 1.14 -27.66 19.03
C LEU A 664 2.66 -27.71 18.78
N LEU A 665 3.37 -26.61 18.85
CA LEU A 665 4.81 -26.57 18.68
C LEU A 665 5.53 -27.37 19.79
N ALA A 666 5.09 -27.27 21.02
CA ALA A 666 5.65 -28.03 22.15
C ALA A 666 5.44 -29.53 21.97
N GLU A 667 4.25 -29.93 21.53
CA GLU A 667 3.91 -31.34 21.23
C GLU A 667 4.79 -31.90 20.09
N LEU A 668 4.94 -31.15 19.01
CA LEU A 668 5.79 -31.55 17.89
C LEU A 668 7.26 -31.70 18.31
N VAL A 669 7.81 -30.73 19.03
CA VAL A 669 9.20 -30.77 19.51
C VAL A 669 9.40 -31.90 20.54
N GLY A 670 8.37 -32.25 21.31
CA GLY A 670 8.41 -33.34 22.27
C GLY A 670 8.45 -34.74 21.63
N ARG A 671 7.82 -34.88 20.44
CA ARG A 671 7.58 -36.18 19.80
C ARG A 671 8.43 -36.45 18.54
N LEU A 672 8.99 -35.44 17.92
CA LEU A 672 9.88 -35.58 16.77
C LEU A 672 11.27 -36.07 17.22
N ASP A 673 11.88 -36.93 16.40
CA ASP A 673 13.25 -37.42 16.64
C ASP A 673 14.28 -36.44 16.03
N PRO A 674 15.18 -35.88 16.87
CA PRO A 674 16.24 -34.99 16.40
C PRO A 674 17.24 -35.64 15.44
N LYS A 675 17.33 -36.95 15.44
CA LYS A 675 18.17 -37.69 14.50
C LYS A 675 17.58 -37.76 13.10
N GLU A 676 16.24 -37.67 12.99
CA GLU A 676 15.51 -37.82 11.73
C GLU A 676 15.00 -36.50 11.14
N VAL A 677 14.96 -35.44 11.95
CA VAL A 677 14.33 -34.18 11.58
C VAL A 677 15.28 -33.01 11.84
N CYS A 678 15.26 -32.02 10.96
CA CYS A 678 15.85 -30.71 11.18
C CYS A 678 14.83 -29.60 10.90
N PHE A 679 14.96 -28.44 11.55
CA PHE A 679 14.07 -27.31 11.32
C PHE A 679 14.73 -26.27 10.41
N VAL A 680 13.91 -25.63 9.57
CA VAL A 680 14.34 -24.52 8.71
C VAL A 680 13.44 -23.33 8.97
N LEU A 681 14.03 -22.23 9.39
CA LEU A 681 13.35 -20.99 9.79
C LEU A 681 13.68 -19.84 8.86
N GLY A 682 12.95 -18.75 8.99
CA GLY A 682 13.28 -17.49 8.35
C GLY A 682 14.39 -16.72 9.06
N SER A 683 14.69 -15.54 8.53
CA SER A 683 15.77 -14.68 9.04
C SER A 683 15.35 -13.80 10.24
N ARG A 684 14.06 -13.66 10.49
CA ARG A 684 13.57 -12.76 11.54
C ARG A 684 13.73 -13.31 12.94
N LEU A 685 13.55 -14.60 13.11
CA LEU A 685 13.60 -15.32 14.40
C LEU A 685 12.69 -14.65 15.45
N THR A 686 11.52 -14.24 15.02
CA THR A 686 10.47 -13.62 15.85
C THR A 686 9.20 -14.46 15.77
N GLY A 687 8.17 -14.13 16.52
CA GLY A 687 6.89 -14.85 16.48
C GLY A 687 7.05 -16.33 16.80
N TYR A 688 6.40 -17.18 15.99
CA TYR A 688 6.47 -18.65 16.16
C TYR A 688 7.86 -19.23 15.88
N GLU A 689 8.67 -18.58 15.05
CA GLU A 689 10.08 -18.98 14.85
C GLU A 689 10.87 -18.86 16.16
N ARG A 690 10.68 -17.76 16.91
CA ARG A 690 11.30 -17.57 18.22
C ARG A 690 10.81 -18.58 19.24
N GLU A 691 9.53 -18.92 19.20
CA GLU A 691 8.95 -19.93 20.09
C GLU A 691 9.53 -21.32 19.82
N LEU A 692 9.65 -21.69 18.54
CA LEU A 692 10.30 -22.94 18.17
C LEU A 692 11.76 -22.99 18.63
N LEU A 693 12.52 -21.91 18.45
CA LEU A 693 13.88 -21.81 18.93
C LEU A 693 13.99 -22.04 20.44
N ARG A 694 13.07 -21.44 21.21
CA ARG A 694 13.03 -21.63 22.67
C ARG A 694 12.82 -23.09 23.07
N LEU A 695 12.04 -23.83 22.29
CA LEU A 695 11.70 -25.21 22.55
C LEU A 695 12.74 -26.22 22.01
N ALA A 696 13.37 -25.92 20.89
CA ALA A 696 14.06 -26.91 20.06
C ALA A 696 15.58 -26.69 19.91
N LYS A 697 16.12 -25.51 20.23
CA LYS A 697 17.52 -25.16 19.90
C LYS A 697 18.58 -26.11 20.50
N ASP A 698 18.31 -26.67 21.66
CA ASP A 698 19.26 -27.56 22.38
C ASP A 698 19.09 -29.03 21.99
N LYS A 699 18.10 -29.35 21.15
CA LYS A 699 17.75 -30.73 20.78
C LYS A 699 17.87 -30.98 19.28
N PHE A 700 17.55 -30.01 18.44
CA PHE A 700 17.45 -30.15 16.98
C PHE A 700 18.50 -29.29 16.25
N GLU A 701 18.91 -29.76 15.09
CA GLU A 701 19.63 -28.93 14.15
C GLU A 701 18.63 -27.95 13.53
N ILE A 702 18.92 -26.65 13.64
CA ILE A 702 18.07 -25.58 13.16
C ILE A 702 18.85 -24.70 12.20
N PHE A 703 18.29 -24.44 11.02
CA PHE A 703 18.86 -23.60 9.99
C PHE A 703 18.01 -22.35 9.78
N ALA A 704 18.64 -21.20 9.57
CA ALA A 704 17.95 -19.97 9.22
C ALA A 704 18.24 -19.59 7.76
N ILE A 705 17.17 -19.25 7.02
CA ILE A 705 17.29 -18.70 5.67
C ILE A 705 17.52 -17.20 5.83
N VAL A 706 18.70 -16.71 5.47
CA VAL A 706 19.08 -15.33 5.67
C VAL A 706 19.39 -14.65 4.32
N PRO A 707 18.95 -13.39 4.09
CA PRO A 707 19.32 -12.63 2.90
C PRO A 707 20.78 -12.21 2.97
N THR A 708 21.38 -11.91 1.83
CA THR A 708 22.75 -11.38 1.77
C THR A 708 22.87 -10.02 2.45
N ARG A 709 21.81 -9.25 2.47
CA ARG A 709 21.74 -7.94 3.13
C ARG A 709 20.89 -8.03 4.39
N MET A 710 21.55 -7.90 5.52
CA MET A 710 20.94 -7.85 6.85
C MET A 710 21.48 -6.64 7.60
N THR A 711 20.65 -6.07 8.45
CA THR A 711 21.14 -5.08 9.40
C THR A 711 22.08 -5.76 10.42
N PRO A 712 23.04 -5.04 10.99
CA PRO A 712 23.91 -5.59 12.05
C PRO A 712 23.12 -6.18 13.21
N ALA A 713 21.98 -5.55 13.58
CA ALA A 713 21.12 -6.05 14.65
C ALA A 713 20.43 -7.38 14.30
N GLU A 714 19.97 -7.52 13.05
CA GLU A 714 19.39 -8.79 12.58
C GLU A 714 20.44 -9.89 12.51
N LEU A 715 21.62 -9.57 11.98
CA LEU A 715 22.73 -10.52 11.91
C LEU A 715 23.19 -10.98 13.31
N ASN A 716 23.29 -10.05 14.27
CA ASN A 716 23.60 -10.37 15.66
C ASN A 716 22.52 -11.27 16.27
N ARG A 717 21.26 -11.00 16.02
CA ARG A 717 20.16 -11.84 16.50
C ARG A 717 20.26 -13.27 15.99
N VAL A 718 20.56 -13.44 14.71
CA VAL A 718 20.77 -14.76 14.11
C VAL A 718 21.99 -15.45 14.70
N ARG A 719 23.11 -14.74 14.84
CA ARG A 719 24.33 -15.30 15.47
C ARG A 719 24.12 -15.73 16.94
N GLN A 720 23.44 -14.90 17.72
CA GLN A 720 23.14 -15.18 19.12
C GLN A 720 22.11 -16.30 19.31
N SER A 721 21.34 -16.61 18.29
CA SER A 721 20.32 -17.67 18.36
C SER A 721 20.92 -19.09 18.36
N GLY A 722 22.19 -19.25 17.99
CA GLY A 722 22.86 -20.55 17.88
C GLY A 722 22.42 -21.40 16.70
N VAL A 723 21.65 -20.84 15.74
CA VAL A 723 21.24 -21.57 14.54
C VAL A 723 22.36 -21.57 13.48
N GLY A 724 22.42 -22.60 12.67
CA GLY A 724 23.27 -22.64 11.48
C GLY A 724 22.80 -21.58 10.48
N VAL A 725 23.64 -20.57 10.19
CA VAL A 725 23.33 -19.49 9.28
C VAL A 725 23.66 -19.88 7.86
N ARG A 726 22.74 -19.65 6.95
CA ARG A 726 22.97 -19.78 5.51
C ARG A 726 22.63 -18.48 4.83
N VAL A 727 23.58 -17.95 4.08
CA VAL A 727 23.47 -16.69 3.37
C VAL A 727 23.17 -16.99 1.91
N SER A 728 22.17 -16.31 1.35
CA SER A 728 21.81 -16.39 -0.07
C SER A 728 22.37 -15.21 -0.85
N ILE A 729 22.47 -15.37 -2.16
CA ILE A 729 22.76 -14.28 -3.11
C ILE A 729 21.60 -13.28 -3.25
N GLU A 730 20.41 -13.66 -2.82
CA GLU A 730 19.21 -12.82 -2.97
C GLU A 730 19.20 -11.71 -1.92
N PRO A 731 19.18 -10.44 -2.33
CA PRO A 731 19.20 -9.30 -1.41
C PRO A 731 17.85 -9.08 -0.70
N THR A 732 16.77 -9.62 -1.25
CA THR A 732 15.40 -9.41 -0.72
C THR A 732 14.92 -10.66 -0.01
N ARG A 733 14.22 -10.49 1.14
CA ARG A 733 13.58 -11.62 1.83
C ARG A 733 12.59 -12.36 0.93
N MET A 734 11.81 -11.64 0.13
CA MET A 734 10.83 -12.26 -0.75
C MET A 734 11.49 -13.07 -1.88
N GLY A 735 12.52 -12.52 -2.52
CA GLY A 735 13.31 -13.22 -3.53
C GLY A 735 14.01 -14.44 -2.92
N LEU A 736 14.63 -14.26 -1.74
CA LEU A 736 15.28 -15.33 -0.99
C LEU A 736 14.34 -16.51 -0.70
N TYR A 737 13.19 -16.26 -0.11
CA TYR A 737 12.24 -17.33 0.22
C TYR A 737 11.73 -18.05 -1.03
N LYS A 738 11.51 -17.33 -2.12
CA LYS A 738 11.11 -17.94 -3.39
C LYS A 738 12.22 -18.81 -3.97
N SER A 739 13.44 -18.31 -4.02
CA SER A 739 14.59 -19.05 -4.56
C SER A 739 14.92 -20.27 -3.72
N PHE A 740 14.89 -20.13 -2.38
CA PHE A 740 15.05 -21.24 -1.46
C PHE A 740 13.95 -22.30 -1.64
N ALA A 741 12.70 -21.90 -1.65
CA ALA A 741 11.56 -22.80 -1.82
C ALA A 741 11.65 -23.54 -3.17
N TYR A 742 11.94 -22.85 -4.25
CA TYR A 742 12.12 -23.46 -5.57
C TYR A 742 13.21 -24.53 -5.56
N GLU A 743 14.37 -24.26 -4.97
CA GLU A 743 15.50 -25.20 -4.95
C GLU A 743 15.30 -26.37 -3.99
N ILE A 744 14.75 -26.14 -2.79
CA ILE A 744 14.55 -27.23 -1.82
C ILE A 744 13.45 -28.19 -2.26
N PHE A 745 12.29 -27.70 -2.71
CA PHE A 745 11.17 -28.55 -3.13
C PHE A 745 11.39 -29.25 -4.46
N LYS A 746 12.36 -28.79 -5.26
CA LYS A 746 12.82 -29.51 -6.45
C LYS A 746 13.66 -30.74 -6.14
N ARG A 747 14.33 -30.75 -4.99
CA ARG A 747 15.38 -31.69 -4.65
C ARG A 747 15.02 -32.64 -3.54
N ARG A 748 14.20 -32.20 -2.60
CA ARG A 748 13.98 -32.91 -1.35
C ARG A 748 12.51 -32.96 -0.95
N PRO A 749 12.01 -34.15 -0.54
CA PRO A 749 10.78 -34.23 0.22
C PRO A 749 10.87 -33.38 1.48
N SER A 750 9.80 -32.70 1.85
CA SER A 750 9.80 -31.73 2.95
C SER A 750 8.43 -31.58 3.59
N VAL A 751 8.42 -31.09 4.83
CA VAL A 751 7.18 -30.70 5.53
C VAL A 751 7.18 -29.19 5.74
N VAL A 752 6.08 -28.54 5.45
CA VAL A 752 5.88 -27.10 5.67
C VAL A 752 4.80 -26.90 6.72
N ILE A 753 5.12 -26.15 7.77
CA ILE A 753 4.17 -25.75 8.82
C ILE A 753 4.07 -24.23 8.78
N ALA A 754 2.94 -23.72 8.35
CA ALA A 754 2.71 -22.31 8.14
C ALA A 754 1.70 -21.78 9.18
N LEU A 755 2.21 -21.20 10.26
CA LEU A 755 1.40 -20.71 11.38
C LEU A 755 1.00 -19.25 11.22
N ASP A 756 1.88 -18.45 10.64
CA ASP A 756 1.61 -17.04 10.26
C ASP A 756 2.63 -16.59 9.22
N GLY A 757 2.34 -15.52 8.51
CA GLY A 757 3.28 -15.02 7.50
C GLY A 757 2.65 -14.06 6.50
N ASN A 758 3.49 -13.57 5.61
CA ASN A 758 3.16 -12.63 4.56
C ASN A 758 3.26 -13.28 3.16
N SER A 759 3.34 -12.44 2.13
CA SER A 759 3.50 -12.87 0.74
C SER A 759 4.71 -13.80 0.52
N ALA A 760 5.78 -13.67 1.30
CA ALA A 760 6.94 -14.56 1.21
C ALA A 760 6.56 -15.98 1.65
N GLY A 761 5.88 -16.12 2.78
CA GLY A 761 5.34 -17.41 3.24
C GLY A 761 4.33 -18.00 2.24
N ALA A 762 3.41 -17.20 1.73
CA ALA A 762 2.45 -17.64 0.71
C ALA A 762 3.14 -18.15 -0.57
N ASN A 763 4.24 -17.53 -0.98
CA ASN A 763 5.05 -18.03 -2.11
C ASN A 763 5.75 -19.36 -1.77
N THR A 764 6.24 -19.53 -0.55
CA THR A 764 6.84 -20.80 -0.10
C THR A 764 5.82 -21.94 -0.20
N ILE A 765 4.58 -21.71 0.23
CA ILE A 765 3.49 -22.69 0.11
C ILE A 765 3.22 -23.03 -1.36
N GLN A 766 3.20 -22.01 -2.25
CA GLN A 766 2.97 -22.25 -3.67
C GLN A 766 4.10 -23.05 -4.33
N GLU A 767 5.35 -22.77 -3.98
CA GLU A 767 6.50 -23.51 -4.52
C GLU A 767 6.55 -24.93 -3.97
N ALA A 768 6.09 -25.19 -2.74
CA ALA A 768 5.96 -26.53 -2.18
C ALA A 768 4.96 -27.37 -3.01
N LYS A 769 3.84 -26.78 -3.45
CA LYS A 769 2.92 -27.43 -4.39
C LYS A 769 3.58 -27.71 -5.76
N ASN A 770 4.36 -26.76 -6.26
CA ASN A 770 4.97 -26.83 -7.60
C ASN A 770 6.25 -27.69 -7.63
N GLY A 771 6.72 -28.16 -6.48
CA GLY A 771 7.93 -28.97 -6.35
C GLY A 771 7.82 -30.34 -7.02
N LYS A 772 8.97 -30.89 -7.43
CA LYS A 772 9.05 -32.22 -8.06
C LYS A 772 9.08 -33.35 -7.05
N ARG A 773 9.32 -33.01 -5.78
CA ARG A 773 9.40 -33.96 -4.65
C ARG A 773 8.19 -33.82 -3.75
N GLU A 774 7.92 -34.87 -2.99
CA GLU A 774 6.81 -34.86 -2.05
C GLU A 774 6.97 -33.73 -1.03
N ALA A 775 5.91 -32.92 -0.91
CA ALA A 775 5.82 -31.89 0.12
C ALA A 775 4.46 -31.99 0.81
N ARG A 776 4.48 -32.00 2.15
CA ARG A 776 3.28 -31.95 2.98
C ARG A 776 3.16 -30.56 3.58
N ILE A 777 2.03 -29.93 3.37
CA ILE A 777 1.83 -28.52 3.69
C ILE A 777 0.71 -28.38 4.71
N PHE A 778 1.02 -27.85 5.88
CA PHE A 778 0.07 -27.55 6.95
C PHE A 778 -0.05 -26.05 7.14
N VAL A 779 -1.27 -25.54 7.13
CA VAL A 779 -1.53 -24.10 7.24
C VAL A 779 -2.51 -23.85 8.37
N TYR A 780 -2.16 -22.94 9.27
CA TYR A 780 -3.08 -22.50 10.30
C TYR A 780 -4.31 -21.83 9.67
N ARG A 781 -5.50 -22.38 9.95
CA ARG A 781 -6.77 -21.98 9.30
C ARG A 781 -7.05 -20.47 9.40
N HIS A 782 -6.69 -19.87 10.52
CA HIS A 782 -6.96 -18.47 10.80
C HIS A 782 -5.79 -17.52 10.43
N ALA A 783 -4.74 -18.01 9.77
CA ALA A 783 -3.68 -17.18 9.22
C ALA A 783 -4.11 -16.57 7.89
N ARG A 784 -4.70 -15.36 7.91
CA ARG A 784 -5.43 -14.75 6.79
C ARG A 784 -4.71 -14.83 5.43
N VAL A 785 -3.44 -14.38 5.37
CA VAL A 785 -2.68 -14.35 4.10
C VAL A 785 -2.35 -15.75 3.62
N LEU A 786 -1.97 -16.63 4.54
CA LEU A 786 -1.55 -17.98 4.21
C LEU A 786 -2.75 -18.89 3.91
N SER A 787 -3.83 -18.77 4.67
CA SER A 787 -5.09 -19.49 4.42
C SER A 787 -5.70 -19.15 3.08
N ALA A 788 -5.76 -17.87 2.71
CA ALA A 788 -6.26 -17.45 1.41
C ALA A 788 -5.44 -18.04 0.26
N LYS A 789 -4.12 -18.18 0.44
CA LYS A 789 -3.26 -18.84 -0.54
C LYS A 789 -3.45 -20.34 -0.54
N ALA A 790 -3.61 -20.94 0.62
CA ALA A 790 -3.83 -22.38 0.80
C ALA A 790 -5.16 -22.83 0.15
N GLN A 791 -6.22 -22.06 0.31
CA GLN A 791 -7.51 -22.31 -0.34
C GLN A 791 -7.41 -22.38 -1.86
N ALA A 792 -6.53 -21.58 -2.48
CA ALA A 792 -6.30 -21.60 -3.92
C ALA A 792 -5.58 -22.88 -4.41
N ILE A 793 -5.09 -23.74 -3.52
CA ILE A 793 -4.40 -24.99 -3.81
C ILE A 793 -4.98 -26.15 -3.00
N GLN A 794 -6.29 -26.18 -2.85
CA GLN A 794 -7.05 -27.22 -2.17
C GLN A 794 -6.64 -28.61 -2.68
N GLY A 795 -6.55 -29.59 -1.76
CA GLY A 795 -6.05 -30.94 -2.07
C GLY A 795 -4.54 -31.13 -1.85
N TYR A 796 -3.76 -30.05 -1.73
CA TYR A 796 -2.32 -30.09 -1.41
C TYR A 796 -1.99 -29.60 -0.01
N VAL A 797 -2.98 -29.08 0.70
CA VAL A 797 -2.81 -28.42 2.00
C VAL A 797 -3.77 -29.04 3.02
N SER A 798 -3.26 -29.29 4.23
CA SER A 798 -4.07 -29.61 5.40
C SER A 798 -4.16 -28.40 6.32
N PHE A 799 -5.39 -28.06 6.76
CA PHE A 799 -5.56 -26.98 7.72
C PHE A 799 -5.41 -27.49 9.15
N ILE A 800 -4.73 -26.72 9.98
CA ILE A 800 -4.48 -27.02 11.38
C ILE A 800 -4.98 -25.88 12.28
N GLU A 801 -5.35 -26.19 13.52
CA GLU A 801 -5.93 -25.22 14.47
C GLU A 801 -5.32 -25.28 15.87
N ASN A 802 -4.93 -26.48 16.35
CA ASN A 802 -4.52 -26.70 17.74
C ASN A 802 -3.57 -27.89 17.88
N LYS A 803 -3.26 -28.30 19.11
CA LYS A 803 -2.32 -29.39 19.44
C LYS A 803 -2.76 -30.77 18.93
N GLU A 804 -4.04 -30.99 18.76
CA GLU A 804 -4.59 -32.30 18.31
C GLU A 804 -4.20 -32.59 16.87
N ASP A 805 -3.85 -31.53 16.09
CA ASP A 805 -3.32 -31.68 14.76
C ASP A 805 -1.86 -32.14 14.69
N ALA A 806 -1.20 -32.34 15.84
CA ALA A 806 0.17 -32.85 15.88
C ALA A 806 0.29 -34.24 15.24
N ASP A 807 -0.70 -35.12 15.43
CA ASP A 807 -0.67 -36.51 14.92
C ASP A 807 -0.63 -36.55 13.40
N ILE A 808 -1.41 -35.71 12.70
CA ILE A 808 -1.39 -35.65 11.22
C ILE A 808 -0.07 -35.08 10.69
N ILE A 809 0.54 -34.13 11.42
CA ILE A 809 1.85 -33.59 11.06
C ILE A 809 2.93 -34.68 11.25
N LEU A 810 2.95 -35.36 12.39
CA LEU A 810 3.90 -36.43 12.69
C LEU A 810 3.80 -37.60 11.70
N ALA A 811 2.57 -38.03 11.39
CA ALA A 811 2.33 -39.05 10.36
C ALA A 811 2.86 -38.61 8.98
N SER A 812 2.76 -37.33 8.67
CA SER A 812 3.28 -36.79 7.42
C SER A 812 4.80 -36.66 7.41
N VAL A 813 5.43 -36.32 8.53
CA VAL A 813 6.89 -36.36 8.67
C VAL A 813 7.43 -37.81 8.46
N ASN A 814 6.76 -38.80 9.01
CA ASN A 814 7.13 -40.20 8.81
C ASN A 814 7.02 -40.63 7.35
N ARG A 815 5.93 -40.25 6.66
CA ARG A 815 5.79 -40.56 5.21
C ARG A 815 6.89 -39.88 4.38
N VAL A 816 7.21 -38.62 4.65
CA VAL A 816 8.29 -37.88 3.97
C VAL A 816 9.63 -38.55 4.24
N ARG A 817 9.89 -39.01 5.48
CA ARG A 817 11.08 -39.80 5.85
C ARG A 817 11.18 -41.08 5.03
N ASP A 818 10.09 -41.83 4.96
CA ASP A 818 10.06 -43.10 4.23
C ASP A 818 10.30 -42.86 2.73
N ALA A 819 9.70 -41.84 2.13
CA ALA A 819 9.98 -41.47 0.76
C ALA A 819 11.46 -41.11 0.54
N MET A 820 12.12 -40.42 1.48
CA MET A 820 13.55 -40.13 1.41
C MET A 820 14.42 -41.37 1.47
N ARG A 821 14.06 -42.37 2.28
CA ARG A 821 14.76 -43.66 2.38
C ARG A 821 14.68 -44.44 1.06
N PHE A 822 13.50 -44.45 0.41
CA PHE A 822 13.32 -45.08 -0.90
C PHE A 822 14.18 -44.41 -1.99
N GLU A 823 14.26 -43.12 -2.00
CA GLU A 823 15.08 -42.37 -2.98
C GLU A 823 16.57 -42.62 -2.80
N ASN A 824 17.05 -42.78 -1.59
CA ASN A 824 18.45 -43.01 -1.27
C ASN A 824 18.92 -44.49 -1.42
N HIS A 825 17.97 -45.41 -1.46
CA HIS A 825 18.25 -46.87 -1.58
C HIS A 825 17.24 -47.54 -2.55
N PRO A 826 17.28 -47.28 -3.85
CA PRO A 826 16.32 -47.82 -4.81
C PRO A 826 16.43 -49.35 -5.00
N ASN A 827 17.47 -50.01 -4.48
CA ASN A 827 17.74 -51.43 -4.67
C ASN A 827 17.51 -52.33 -3.44
N LYS A 828 16.75 -51.85 -2.45
CA LYS A 828 16.38 -52.64 -1.25
C LYS A 828 14.87 -52.76 -1.08
N ALA A 829 14.11 -53.04 -2.15
CA ALA A 829 12.71 -53.44 -2.11
C ALA A 829 12.59 -54.82 -2.74
#